data_cf9b6e00e494f008456f2582186b7db6
#
_entry.id   cf9b6e00e494f008456f2582186b7db6
#
_cell.length_a   1.000
_cell.length_b   1.000
_cell.length_c   1.000
_cell.angle_alpha   90.00
_cell.angle_beta   90.00
_cell.angle_gamma   90.00
#
_symmetry.space_group_name_H-M   'P 1'
#
loop_
_entity.id
_entity.type
_entity.pdbx_description
1 polymer ?
#
loop_
_entity_poly.entity_id
_entity_poly.type
_entity_poly.pdbx_seq_one_letter_code
_entity_poly.pdbx_strand_id
1 'polypeptide(L)'
;MAERYDHDQVELKWQKIWEDAHCFEAKDDYSMPKFYPLIEFPYPSGHGLHVGHPRSNTALDIIARKRRMEGYNVLYPIGWDAFGLPTENYAIKTGIHPAKVTHDNIEHFRAQLKRLGFSFDWSREINTTDPSYYKWTQWIFLKFFEKGLAYKAEIPINFCTSCKVGLANEEVVDGVCERCGGVVVQKVRSQWMLKITEYAQRLIDDLDDLDYIERVKIQQKNWIGRSEGAEVIFSIEGYPEGLKVYTTRCDTLFGATYMVVSPEHPIIDAMKDTIENMDEVREYQKAAARKSDLERAELNKEKTGVMLKGLKATNPVTGKLIPVWISDYVLMGYGTGAIMAVPAHDERDWEFAKKFNMPIIEVVAGGRNVQEECYSDVESGIMVNSGFLNGLTVKEAIPTMIKWLEEKGIGEKKVNYKLRDWVFTRQRYWGEPIPLVHCDKCGWVPLPYSELPLKLPEIEDFEPTDDGSSALARATDWIKTTCPKCGGPANRETDTMPNWAGSSWYFIRYCDPHNDNELASREALEYWMPVDWYNGGMEHTTLHLLYSRFWYKFLYDIGVVPTKEPYKKRTSHGMILGENGEKMSKSRGNVVNPDDIVEEMGADAFRLYEMFMGAFDQPIPWSTQGARGCRRFLDRIWRMQDMLNDFDGIRPEMKALVHGTIKKVSEDYEAMKYNTAIAAMMTMVNELYNNGSVSKEEFHILLTLLNPVAPHMTEELNQRLGYEQPLYCTPWPKWDESALVKNTIEYGVQVNGKIRARIELPIDMPKEEVEAAAKAHKDVVPFLEGKTVRKVIVVKNIVNIVVA
;
A
#
# COMPACT_ATOMS: atom_id res chain seq x y z
N MET A 1 4.66 14.87 -47.35
CA MET A 1 4.95 13.80 -46.39
C MET A 1 5.52 14.48 -45.14
N ALA A 2 4.94 14.25 -43.98
CA ALA A 2 5.45 14.79 -42.73
C ALA A 2 6.89 14.32 -42.47
N GLU A 3 7.71 15.20 -41.90
CA GLU A 3 9.02 14.84 -41.38
C GLU A 3 8.89 13.67 -40.36
N ARG A 4 9.94 12.90 -40.18
CA ARG A 4 9.97 11.85 -39.17
C ARG A 4 9.82 12.47 -37.80
N TYR A 5 9.05 11.83 -36.89
CA TYR A 5 8.91 12.22 -35.49
C TYR A 5 10.28 12.13 -34.77
N ASP A 6 10.82 13.30 -34.45
CA ASP A 6 12.03 13.46 -33.63
C ASP A 6 11.62 13.70 -32.17
N HIS A 7 11.65 12.64 -31.38
CA HIS A 7 11.21 12.71 -29.98
C HIS A 7 12.12 13.61 -29.12
N ASP A 8 13.43 13.61 -29.35
CA ASP A 8 14.35 14.41 -28.55
C ASP A 8 14.07 15.91 -28.69
N GLN A 9 13.93 16.40 -29.91
CA GLN A 9 13.63 17.81 -30.14
C GLN A 9 12.24 18.19 -29.59
N VAL A 10 11.22 17.37 -29.86
CA VAL A 10 9.84 17.64 -29.47
C VAL A 10 9.67 17.61 -27.96
N GLU A 11 10.20 16.59 -27.32
CA GLU A 11 10.03 16.40 -25.87
C GLU A 11 10.75 17.49 -25.08
N LEU A 12 12.00 17.81 -25.40
CA LEU A 12 12.74 18.89 -24.74
C LEU A 12 12.11 20.28 -24.97
N LYS A 13 11.56 20.51 -26.18
CA LYS A 13 10.81 21.75 -26.48
C LYS A 13 9.62 21.91 -25.54
N TRP A 14 8.79 20.89 -25.43
CA TRP A 14 7.54 20.98 -24.65
C TRP A 14 7.79 20.99 -23.14
N GLN A 15 8.75 20.22 -22.64
CA GLN A 15 9.16 20.28 -21.24
C GLN A 15 9.59 21.70 -20.85
N LYS A 16 10.39 22.36 -21.70
CA LYS A 16 10.77 23.75 -21.48
C LYS A 16 9.58 24.71 -21.52
N ILE A 17 8.66 24.56 -22.48
CA ILE A 17 7.45 25.41 -22.56
C ILE A 17 6.61 25.27 -21.28
N TRP A 18 6.38 24.06 -20.80
CA TRP A 18 5.59 23.83 -19.59
C TRP A 18 6.26 24.40 -18.34
N GLU A 19 7.58 24.28 -18.23
CA GLU A 19 8.36 24.81 -17.12
C GLU A 19 8.34 26.35 -17.13
N ASP A 20 8.67 26.98 -18.26
CA ASP A 20 8.71 28.44 -18.41
C ASP A 20 7.32 29.10 -18.18
N ALA A 21 6.25 28.42 -18.53
CA ALA A 21 4.87 28.91 -18.40
C ALA A 21 4.17 28.48 -17.10
N HIS A 22 4.85 27.74 -16.21
CA HIS A 22 4.31 27.26 -14.92
C HIS A 22 2.96 26.53 -15.06
N CYS A 23 2.82 25.72 -16.15
CA CYS A 23 1.54 25.17 -16.60
C CYS A 23 0.84 24.26 -15.57
N PHE A 24 1.60 23.62 -14.69
CA PHE A 24 1.10 22.57 -13.79
C PHE A 24 1.10 22.97 -12.31
N GLU A 25 1.41 24.21 -12.01
CA GLU A 25 1.34 24.70 -10.63
C GLU A 25 -0.10 24.79 -10.14
N ALA A 26 -0.34 24.33 -8.93
CA ALA A 26 -1.63 24.48 -8.27
C ALA A 26 -1.88 25.96 -7.97
N LYS A 27 -3.12 26.39 -8.21
CA LYS A 27 -3.51 27.80 -8.03
C LYS A 27 -3.92 28.06 -6.58
N ASP A 28 -3.62 29.26 -6.09
CA ASP A 28 -4.12 29.74 -4.79
C ASP A 28 -5.56 30.28 -4.91
N ASP A 29 -6.35 29.71 -5.79
CA ASP A 29 -7.77 30.00 -5.98
C ASP A 29 -8.63 28.88 -5.37
N TYR A 30 -8.98 29.07 -4.13
CA TYR A 30 -9.78 28.11 -3.34
C TYR A 30 -11.28 28.12 -3.68
N SER A 31 -11.72 28.92 -4.66
CA SER A 31 -13.08 28.86 -5.22
C SER A 31 -13.26 27.77 -6.28
N MET A 32 -12.17 27.30 -6.87
CA MET A 32 -12.19 26.23 -7.89
C MET A 32 -12.45 24.85 -7.25
N PRO A 33 -13.08 23.91 -7.97
CA PRO A 33 -13.10 22.52 -7.52
C PRO A 33 -11.66 21.98 -7.48
N LYS A 34 -11.29 21.38 -6.34
CA LYS A 34 -9.93 20.85 -6.17
C LYS A 34 -9.82 19.39 -6.57
N PHE A 35 -8.65 18.99 -7.00
CA PHE A 35 -8.29 17.58 -7.12
C PHE A 35 -6.84 17.37 -6.67
N TYR A 36 -6.64 16.50 -5.69
CA TYR A 36 -5.35 16.20 -5.11
C TYR A 36 -4.99 14.73 -5.34
N PRO A 37 -4.38 14.37 -6.50
CA PRO A 37 -3.78 13.05 -6.70
C PRO A 37 -2.42 12.98 -6.01
N LEU A 38 -2.13 11.84 -5.38
CA LEU A 38 -0.89 11.61 -4.65
C LEU A 38 -0.27 10.28 -5.05
N ILE A 39 1.04 10.29 -5.28
CA ILE A 39 1.86 9.08 -5.36
C ILE A 39 2.73 8.97 -4.10
N GLU A 40 3.20 7.78 -3.81
CA GLU A 40 4.29 7.61 -2.85
C GLU A 40 5.53 8.29 -3.40
N PHE A 41 6.07 9.26 -2.65
CA PHE A 41 7.27 9.95 -3.09
C PHE A 41 8.49 9.03 -3.04
N PRO A 42 9.40 9.12 -4.01
CA PRO A 42 10.49 8.17 -4.13
C PRO A 42 11.54 8.34 -3.03
N TYR A 43 12.17 7.22 -2.68
CA TYR A 43 13.41 7.20 -1.92
C TYR A 43 14.59 7.30 -2.91
N PRO A 44 15.36 8.42 -2.93
CA PRO A 44 16.42 8.62 -3.91
C PRO A 44 17.65 7.76 -3.59
N SER A 45 17.67 6.52 -4.07
CA SER A 45 18.79 5.58 -3.87
C SER A 45 19.69 5.49 -5.10
N GLY A 46 20.97 5.47 -4.87
CA GLY A 46 22.21 5.54 -5.67
C GLY A 46 22.26 5.23 -7.17
N HIS A 47 21.24 4.79 -7.88
CA HIS A 47 21.35 4.46 -9.32
C HIS A 47 20.17 4.94 -10.17
N GLY A 48 19.37 5.85 -9.64
CA GLY A 48 18.22 6.35 -10.36
C GLY A 48 17.02 5.40 -10.32
N LEU A 49 16.01 5.75 -11.12
CA LEU A 49 14.78 5.00 -11.28
C LEU A 49 15.03 3.71 -12.08
N HIS A 50 14.25 2.68 -11.83
CA HIS A 50 14.01 1.60 -12.79
C HIS A 50 12.61 1.73 -13.37
N VAL A 51 12.33 1.06 -14.49
CA VAL A 51 11.05 1.18 -15.21
C VAL A 51 9.79 0.89 -14.38
N GLY A 52 9.91 0.25 -13.23
CA GLY A 52 8.77 0.02 -12.32
C GLY A 52 8.33 1.26 -11.53
N HIS A 53 9.22 2.22 -11.28
CA HIS A 53 8.87 3.43 -10.52
C HIS A 53 7.89 4.35 -11.27
N PRO A 54 8.09 4.66 -12.57
CA PRO A 54 7.21 5.57 -13.30
C PRO A 54 5.79 5.08 -13.53
N ARG A 55 5.49 3.79 -13.28
CA ARG A 55 4.15 3.22 -13.50
C ARG A 55 3.07 3.95 -12.70
N SER A 56 3.30 4.14 -11.41
CA SER A 56 2.39 4.89 -10.53
C SER A 56 2.29 6.35 -10.95
N ASN A 57 3.44 6.96 -11.26
CA ASN A 57 3.54 8.35 -11.65
C ASN A 57 2.76 8.60 -12.96
N THR A 58 2.95 7.77 -13.98
CA THR A 58 2.24 7.88 -15.26
C THR A 58 0.73 7.72 -15.09
N ALA A 59 0.30 6.76 -14.28
CA ALA A 59 -1.12 6.49 -14.05
C ALA A 59 -1.85 7.71 -13.45
N LEU A 60 -1.30 8.30 -12.38
CA LEU A 60 -1.92 9.48 -11.78
C LEU A 60 -1.65 10.76 -12.54
N ASP A 61 -0.59 10.85 -13.34
CA ASP A 61 -0.39 11.97 -14.26
C ASP A 61 -1.48 12.03 -15.33
N ILE A 62 -1.92 10.87 -15.83
CA ILE A 62 -3.07 10.79 -16.76
C ILE A 62 -4.32 11.39 -16.11
N ILE A 63 -4.63 11.02 -14.89
CA ILE A 63 -5.78 11.54 -14.16
C ILE A 63 -5.61 13.03 -13.84
N ALA A 64 -4.42 13.45 -13.41
CA ALA A 64 -4.12 14.86 -13.13
C ALA A 64 -4.31 15.77 -14.36
N ARG A 65 -3.81 15.33 -15.54
CA ARG A 65 -4.00 16.05 -16.81
C ARG A 65 -5.47 16.11 -17.20
N LYS A 66 -6.17 14.97 -17.15
CA LYS A 66 -7.61 14.91 -17.44
C LYS A 66 -8.40 15.84 -16.51
N ARG A 67 -8.11 15.87 -15.20
CA ARG A 67 -8.80 16.77 -14.23
C ARG A 67 -8.54 18.24 -14.55
N ARG A 68 -7.33 18.63 -14.96
CA ARG A 68 -7.07 20.01 -15.41
C ARG A 68 -7.92 20.36 -16.63
N MET A 69 -8.03 19.45 -17.62
CA MET A 69 -8.89 19.59 -18.79
C MET A 69 -10.39 19.64 -18.42
N GLU A 70 -10.78 19.09 -17.29
CA GLU A 70 -12.13 19.17 -16.72
C GLU A 70 -12.36 20.43 -15.85
N GLY A 71 -11.36 21.30 -15.72
CA GLY A 71 -11.46 22.56 -15.00
C GLY A 71 -11.16 22.52 -13.50
N TYR A 72 -10.56 21.45 -13.01
CA TYR A 72 -10.15 21.35 -11.60
C TYR A 72 -8.83 22.11 -11.37
N ASN A 73 -8.71 22.66 -10.15
CA ASN A 73 -7.41 23.04 -9.59
C ASN A 73 -6.73 21.79 -9.08
N VAL A 74 -5.61 21.41 -9.67
CA VAL A 74 -4.95 20.11 -9.42
C VAL A 74 -3.64 20.32 -8.68
N LEU A 75 -3.52 19.69 -7.52
CA LEU A 75 -2.28 19.59 -6.76
C LEU A 75 -1.65 18.21 -6.99
N TYR A 76 -0.70 18.12 -7.91
CA TYR A 76 0.08 16.90 -8.19
C TYR A 76 1.55 17.13 -7.85
N PRO A 77 1.92 16.97 -6.58
CA PRO A 77 3.25 17.34 -6.10
C PRO A 77 4.25 16.18 -6.19
N ILE A 78 5.52 16.51 -6.01
CA ILE A 78 6.64 15.57 -5.92
C ILE A 78 7.59 15.98 -4.79
N GLY A 79 8.34 15.04 -4.24
CA GLY A 79 9.34 15.25 -3.20
C GLY A 79 10.18 14.02 -2.95
N TRP A 80 10.99 14.07 -1.89
CA TRP A 80 12.03 13.08 -1.63
C TRP A 80 11.96 12.57 -0.20
N ASP A 81 11.72 11.25 -0.05
CA ASP A 81 11.95 10.54 1.22
C ASP A 81 13.44 10.22 1.30
N ALA A 82 14.25 11.09 1.89
CA ALA A 82 15.68 11.10 1.68
C ALA A 82 16.53 10.73 2.91
N PHE A 83 15.91 10.62 4.10
CA PHE A 83 16.55 10.03 5.28
C PHE A 83 16.50 8.49 5.23
N GLY A 84 17.37 7.82 5.98
CA GLY A 84 17.28 6.40 6.27
C GLY A 84 18.49 5.57 5.87
N LEU A 85 18.37 4.28 6.17
CA LEU A 85 19.44 3.28 6.09
C LEU A 85 20.06 3.06 4.71
N PRO A 86 19.33 3.06 3.58
CA PRO A 86 19.95 2.78 2.29
C PRO A 86 21.02 3.80 1.91
N THR A 87 20.76 5.08 2.12
CA THR A 87 21.73 6.16 1.84
C THR A 87 22.89 6.11 2.81
N GLU A 88 22.63 5.90 4.10
CA GLU A 88 23.70 5.80 5.10
C GLU A 88 24.60 4.59 4.87
N ASN A 89 24.02 3.43 4.56
CA ASN A 89 24.82 2.22 4.24
C ASN A 89 25.67 2.41 2.97
N TYR A 90 25.14 3.13 1.96
CA TYR A 90 25.92 3.48 0.79
C TYR A 90 27.04 4.46 1.14
N ALA A 91 26.76 5.46 1.96
CA ALA A 91 27.73 6.42 2.46
C ALA A 91 28.86 5.74 3.24
N ILE A 92 28.56 4.82 4.15
CA ILE A 92 29.54 4.01 4.88
C ILE A 92 30.42 3.21 3.91
N LYS A 93 29.82 2.56 2.92
CA LYS A 93 30.54 1.75 1.94
C LYS A 93 31.49 2.55 1.06
N THR A 94 31.12 3.79 0.74
CA THR A 94 31.86 4.65 -0.22
C THR A 94 32.75 5.68 0.45
N GLY A 95 32.59 5.94 1.76
CA GLY A 95 33.22 7.02 2.48
C GLY A 95 32.73 8.43 2.10
N ILE A 96 31.58 8.53 1.38
CA ILE A 96 31.00 9.82 0.98
C ILE A 96 29.93 10.20 2.01
N HIS A 97 29.96 11.43 2.51
CA HIS A 97 28.98 11.89 3.51
C HIS A 97 27.54 11.72 3.02
N PRO A 98 26.58 11.21 3.84
CA PRO A 98 25.22 10.89 3.40
C PRO A 98 24.44 12.10 2.85
N ALA A 99 24.69 13.31 3.34
CA ALA A 99 24.08 14.53 2.79
C ALA A 99 24.47 14.76 1.31
N LYS A 100 25.75 14.51 0.95
CA LYS A 100 26.20 14.63 -0.44
C LYS A 100 25.59 13.53 -1.31
N VAL A 101 25.59 12.30 -0.83
CA VAL A 101 24.96 11.16 -1.54
C VAL A 101 23.49 11.47 -1.81
N THR A 102 22.77 11.98 -0.79
CA THR A 102 21.36 12.35 -0.90
C THR A 102 21.16 13.43 -1.96
N HIS A 103 21.95 14.49 -1.92
CA HIS A 103 21.86 15.59 -2.89
C HIS A 103 22.07 15.10 -4.32
N ASP A 104 23.15 14.38 -4.57
CA ASP A 104 23.50 13.88 -5.90
C ASP A 104 22.40 12.93 -6.45
N ASN A 105 21.83 12.08 -5.59
CA ASN A 105 20.73 11.19 -5.96
C ASN A 105 19.43 11.95 -6.28
N ILE A 106 19.09 12.98 -5.50
CA ILE A 106 17.90 13.80 -5.74
C ILE A 106 18.02 14.49 -7.11
N GLU A 107 19.17 15.07 -7.42
CA GLU A 107 19.39 15.73 -8.73
C GLU A 107 19.22 14.74 -9.88
N HIS A 108 19.75 13.52 -9.73
CA HIS A 108 19.60 12.50 -10.77
C HIS A 108 18.13 12.06 -10.95
N PHE A 109 17.42 11.75 -9.86
CA PHE A 109 16.00 11.39 -9.91
C PHE A 109 15.12 12.52 -10.48
N ARG A 110 15.40 13.78 -10.09
CA ARG A 110 14.71 14.96 -10.61
C ARG A 110 14.88 15.07 -12.12
N ALA A 111 16.09 14.89 -12.62
CA ALA A 111 16.37 14.93 -14.06
C ALA A 111 15.60 13.83 -14.81
N GLN A 112 15.57 12.60 -14.28
CA GLN A 112 14.82 11.49 -14.87
C GLN A 112 13.31 11.74 -14.89
N LEU A 113 12.73 12.24 -13.79
CA LEU A 113 11.28 12.53 -13.71
C LEU A 113 10.90 13.70 -14.63
N LYS A 114 11.73 14.74 -14.72
CA LYS A 114 11.51 15.85 -15.67
C LYS A 114 11.58 15.36 -17.11
N ARG A 115 12.53 14.48 -17.44
CA ARG A 115 12.68 13.90 -18.79
C ARG A 115 11.45 13.08 -19.22
N LEU A 116 10.73 12.48 -18.27
CA LEU A 116 9.47 11.76 -18.51
C LEU A 116 8.26 12.67 -18.71
N GLY A 117 8.40 13.97 -18.50
CA GLY A 117 7.38 14.97 -18.79
C GLY A 117 6.13 14.87 -17.92
N PHE A 118 6.27 14.46 -16.65
CA PHE A 118 5.15 14.45 -15.70
C PHE A 118 4.67 15.89 -15.37
N SER A 119 3.38 16.03 -15.17
CA SER A 119 2.76 17.30 -14.82
C SER A 119 2.80 17.57 -13.30
N PHE A 120 3.95 17.33 -12.68
CA PHE A 120 4.18 17.64 -11.27
C PHE A 120 4.22 19.16 -11.04
N ASP A 121 3.70 19.55 -9.91
CA ASP A 121 3.89 20.90 -9.36
C ASP A 121 5.24 20.96 -8.63
N TRP A 122 6.29 21.30 -9.38
CA TRP A 122 7.65 21.42 -8.86
C TRP A 122 7.83 22.60 -7.88
N SER A 123 6.93 23.58 -7.88
CA SER A 123 6.97 24.68 -6.92
C SER A 123 6.71 24.24 -5.50
N ARG A 124 6.10 23.06 -5.34
CA ARG A 124 5.77 22.45 -4.04
C ARG A 124 6.66 21.25 -3.68
N GLU A 125 7.82 21.17 -4.31
CA GLU A 125 8.83 20.14 -4.03
C GLU A 125 9.28 20.20 -2.57
N ILE A 126 9.34 19.03 -1.91
CA ILE A 126 9.82 18.89 -0.53
C ILE A 126 10.93 17.84 -0.43
N ASN A 127 11.76 17.97 0.60
CA ASN A 127 12.82 17.03 0.93
C ASN A 127 12.81 16.77 2.44
N THR A 128 12.64 15.51 2.84
CA THR A 128 12.58 15.15 4.27
C THR A 128 13.87 15.45 5.04
N THR A 129 15.02 15.60 4.33
CA THR A 129 16.30 15.97 4.96
C THR A 129 16.50 17.48 5.10
N ASP A 130 15.58 18.28 4.57
CA ASP A 130 15.64 19.73 4.75
C ASP A 130 15.23 20.11 6.17
N PRO A 131 16.03 20.91 6.89
CA PRO A 131 15.68 21.40 8.23
C PRO A 131 14.33 22.14 8.29
N SER A 132 13.92 22.83 7.24
CA SER A 132 12.62 23.49 7.15
C SER A 132 11.45 22.49 7.11
N TYR A 133 11.71 21.27 6.59
CA TYR A 133 10.74 20.18 6.61
C TYR A 133 10.75 19.43 7.94
N TYR A 134 11.89 18.88 8.38
CA TYR A 134 11.91 18.02 9.56
C TYR A 134 11.72 18.79 10.89
N LYS A 135 11.82 20.13 10.89
CA LYS A 135 11.31 20.97 11.97
C LYS A 135 9.89 20.57 12.39
N TRP A 136 9.06 20.29 11.40
CA TRP A 136 7.65 19.94 11.65
C TRP A 136 7.47 18.46 12.00
N THR A 137 8.29 17.58 11.50
CA THR A 137 8.38 16.18 11.99
C THR A 137 8.71 16.17 13.48
N GLN A 138 9.69 16.97 13.89
CA GLN A 138 10.08 17.14 15.27
C GLN A 138 8.94 17.74 16.12
N TRP A 139 8.23 18.74 15.59
CA TRP A 139 7.09 19.33 16.25
C TRP A 139 5.96 18.31 16.48
N ILE A 140 5.64 17.49 15.49
CA ILE A 140 4.63 16.43 15.63
C ILE A 140 5.07 15.42 16.69
N PHE A 141 6.33 15.01 16.70
CA PHE A 141 6.86 14.11 17.73
C PHE A 141 6.74 14.71 19.13
N LEU A 142 7.04 16.00 19.30
CA LEU A 142 6.84 16.67 20.59
C LEU A 142 5.36 16.67 21.02
N LYS A 143 4.43 16.83 20.09
CA LYS A 143 2.99 16.70 20.38
C LYS A 143 2.61 15.29 20.83
N PHE A 144 3.16 14.25 20.23
CA PHE A 144 3.00 12.87 20.71
C PHE A 144 3.56 12.72 22.14
N PHE A 145 4.73 13.26 22.39
CA PHE A 145 5.35 13.22 23.72
C PHE A 145 4.50 13.95 24.77
N GLU A 146 4.04 15.16 24.51
CA GLU A 146 3.17 15.95 25.38
C GLU A 146 1.85 15.24 25.73
N LYS A 147 1.31 14.46 24.80
CA LYS A 147 0.08 13.67 24.98
C LYS A 147 0.33 12.30 25.64
N GLY A 148 1.57 11.98 25.98
CA GLY A 148 1.94 10.68 26.55
C GLY A 148 1.81 9.49 25.57
N LEU A 149 1.76 9.80 24.28
CA LEU A 149 1.71 8.80 23.20
C LEU A 149 3.10 8.40 22.69
N ALA A 150 4.13 9.19 22.98
CA ALA A 150 5.52 8.82 22.83
C ALA A 150 6.13 8.54 24.20
N TYR A 151 6.75 7.37 24.38
CA TYR A 151 7.37 6.95 25.64
C TYR A 151 8.63 6.14 25.39
N LYS A 152 9.55 6.12 26.36
CA LYS A 152 10.79 5.33 26.28
C LYS A 152 10.69 4.08 27.15
N ALA A 153 11.05 2.93 26.58
CA ALA A 153 10.99 1.64 27.28
C ALA A 153 12.22 0.76 26.93
N GLU A 154 12.65 -0.02 27.90
CA GLU A 154 13.60 -1.12 27.67
C GLU A 154 12.81 -2.36 27.29
N ILE A 155 12.88 -2.76 26.03
CA ILE A 155 12.12 -3.87 25.49
C ILE A 155 13.01 -4.74 24.58
N PRO A 156 12.72 -6.02 24.45
CA PRO A 156 13.29 -6.84 23.38
C PRO A 156 12.74 -6.34 22.04
N ILE A 157 13.66 -6.00 21.14
CA ILE A 157 13.35 -5.56 19.79
C ILE A 157 14.02 -6.46 18.77
N ASN A 158 13.49 -6.47 17.57
CA ASN A 158 14.17 -7.05 16.42
C ASN A 158 15.42 -6.24 16.11
N PHE A 159 16.56 -6.87 16.08
CA PHE A 159 17.85 -6.23 15.82
C PHE A 159 18.55 -6.88 14.63
N CYS A 160 18.78 -6.10 13.58
CA CYS A 160 19.54 -6.56 12.43
C CYS A 160 21.03 -6.57 12.75
N THR A 161 21.66 -7.75 12.70
CA THR A 161 23.07 -7.90 13.01
C THR A 161 24.00 -7.30 11.95
N SER A 162 23.55 -7.23 10.69
CA SER A 162 24.31 -6.65 9.58
C SER A 162 24.19 -5.12 9.56
N CYS A 163 22.99 -4.59 9.70
CA CYS A 163 22.76 -3.14 9.75
C CYS A 163 23.11 -2.54 11.12
N LYS A 164 23.26 -3.35 12.18
CA LYS A 164 23.47 -2.91 13.58
C LYS A 164 22.41 -1.94 14.08
N VAL A 165 21.12 -2.22 13.78
CA VAL A 165 20.00 -1.32 14.09
C VAL A 165 18.79 -2.08 14.58
N GLY A 166 17.98 -1.45 15.46
CA GLY A 166 16.66 -1.92 15.84
C GLY A 166 15.66 -1.76 14.71
N LEU A 167 14.80 -2.76 14.54
CA LEU A 167 13.77 -2.81 13.51
C LEU A 167 12.39 -2.87 14.15
N ALA A 168 11.40 -2.26 13.52
CA ALA A 168 10.01 -2.53 13.82
C ALA A 168 9.61 -3.93 13.35
N ASN A 169 8.51 -4.48 13.88
CA ASN A 169 8.06 -5.83 13.50
C ASN A 169 7.76 -5.94 12.01
N GLU A 170 7.28 -4.85 11.43
CA GLU A 170 6.91 -4.71 10.02
C GLU A 170 8.13 -4.72 9.07
N GLU A 171 9.32 -4.44 9.59
CA GLU A 171 10.58 -4.42 8.84
C GLU A 171 11.32 -5.77 8.84
N VAL A 172 10.69 -6.82 9.39
CA VAL A 172 11.23 -8.18 9.44
C VAL A 172 10.36 -9.11 8.62
N VAL A 173 10.96 -9.75 7.62
CA VAL A 173 10.29 -10.71 6.73
C VAL A 173 11.04 -12.04 6.83
N ASP A 174 10.34 -13.11 7.20
CA ASP A 174 10.90 -14.46 7.33
C ASP A 174 12.18 -14.54 8.22
N GLY A 175 12.20 -13.73 9.29
CA GLY A 175 13.33 -13.70 10.25
C GLY A 175 14.56 -12.95 9.77
N VAL A 176 14.51 -12.28 8.62
CA VAL A 176 15.59 -11.45 8.08
C VAL A 176 15.17 -9.99 7.92
N CYS A 177 16.13 -9.11 7.91
CA CYS A 177 15.89 -7.69 7.65
C CYS A 177 15.41 -7.49 6.21
N GLU A 178 14.25 -6.89 6.02
CA GLU A 178 13.65 -6.61 4.72
C GLU A 178 14.63 -5.86 3.78
N ARG A 179 15.46 -4.99 4.33
CA ARG A 179 16.35 -4.12 3.55
C ARG A 179 17.67 -4.77 3.13
N CYS A 180 18.31 -5.51 4.02
CA CYS A 180 19.65 -6.05 3.75
C CYS A 180 19.71 -7.58 3.69
N GLY A 181 18.63 -8.29 4.02
CA GLY A 181 18.61 -9.75 4.13
C GLY A 181 19.43 -10.32 5.29
N GLY A 182 19.98 -9.47 6.16
CA GLY A 182 20.77 -9.89 7.32
C GLY A 182 19.92 -10.54 8.40
N VAL A 183 20.53 -11.46 9.16
CA VAL A 183 19.87 -12.18 10.27
C VAL A 183 19.41 -11.18 11.33
N VAL A 184 18.15 -11.33 11.74
CA VAL A 184 17.52 -10.56 12.82
C VAL A 184 17.51 -11.39 14.11
N VAL A 185 17.93 -10.78 15.21
CA VAL A 185 17.94 -11.38 16.55
C VAL A 185 17.15 -10.51 17.53
N GLN A 186 16.66 -11.10 18.62
CA GLN A 186 16.08 -10.31 19.70
C GLN A 186 17.18 -9.70 20.58
N LYS A 187 17.09 -8.38 20.83
CA LYS A 187 18.02 -7.66 21.68
C LYS A 187 17.28 -6.67 22.57
N VAL A 188 17.49 -6.72 23.88
CA VAL A 188 16.90 -5.72 24.78
C VAL A 188 17.58 -4.37 24.56
N ARG A 189 16.79 -3.36 24.25
CA ARG A 189 17.25 -1.98 23.99
C ARG A 189 16.28 -0.97 24.56
N SER A 190 16.83 0.18 24.97
CA SER A 190 16.02 1.34 25.27
C SER A 190 15.57 2.00 23.96
N GLN A 191 14.26 2.07 23.74
CA GLN A 191 13.64 2.56 22.51
C GLN A 191 12.55 3.58 22.80
N TRP A 192 12.40 4.58 21.94
CA TRP A 192 11.17 5.38 21.89
C TRP A 192 10.10 4.57 21.15
N MET A 193 8.92 4.58 21.74
CA MET A 193 7.74 3.90 21.24
C MET A 193 6.64 4.90 20.97
N LEU A 194 5.86 4.70 19.91
CA LEU A 194 4.60 5.43 19.69
C LEU A 194 3.42 4.49 19.94
N LYS A 195 2.45 4.94 20.74
CA LYS A 195 1.25 4.17 21.12
C LYS A 195 0.23 4.11 19.98
N ILE A 196 0.60 3.46 18.85
CA ILE A 196 -0.34 3.21 17.76
C ILE A 196 -1.51 2.33 18.20
N THR A 197 -1.32 1.53 19.23
CA THR A 197 -2.37 0.65 19.79
C THR A 197 -3.56 1.42 20.35
N GLU A 198 -3.37 2.64 20.83
CA GLU A 198 -4.46 3.53 21.28
C GLU A 198 -5.41 3.93 20.11
N TYR A 199 -4.94 3.79 18.88
CA TYR A 199 -5.69 4.08 17.66
C TYR A 199 -6.18 2.83 16.93
N ALA A 200 -5.88 1.62 17.43
CA ALA A 200 -6.14 0.36 16.76
C ALA A 200 -7.60 0.19 16.33
N GLN A 201 -8.56 0.48 17.23
CA GLN A 201 -9.98 0.37 16.92
C GLN A 201 -10.40 1.37 15.82
N ARG A 202 -10.01 2.63 15.94
CA ARG A 202 -10.34 3.68 14.96
C ARG A 202 -9.70 3.41 13.60
N LEU A 203 -8.49 2.83 13.57
CA LEU A 203 -7.82 2.41 12.33
C LEU A 203 -8.60 1.29 11.61
N ILE A 204 -9.38 0.47 12.32
CA ILE A 204 -10.28 -0.53 11.72
C ILE A 204 -11.60 0.11 11.30
N ASP A 205 -12.27 0.80 12.22
CA ASP A 205 -13.64 1.29 12.03
C ASP A 205 -13.75 2.27 10.86
N ASP A 206 -12.79 3.20 10.77
CA ASP A 206 -12.80 4.23 9.74
C ASP A 206 -12.43 3.69 8.34
N LEU A 207 -12.03 2.41 8.19
CA LEU A 207 -11.76 1.80 6.87
C LEU A 207 -13.04 1.57 6.04
N ASP A 208 -14.18 1.36 6.70
CA ASP A 208 -15.41 0.96 6.01
C ASP A 208 -15.96 2.09 5.12
N ASP A 209 -15.75 3.33 5.52
CA ASP A 209 -16.19 4.53 4.79
C ASP A 209 -15.24 4.96 3.66
N LEU A 210 -14.09 4.30 3.47
CA LEU A 210 -13.07 4.68 2.52
C LEU A 210 -13.18 3.89 1.21
N ASP A 211 -12.94 4.57 0.08
CA ASP A 211 -12.80 3.95 -1.24
C ASP A 211 -11.39 3.36 -1.42
N TYR A 212 -11.05 2.40 -0.55
CA TYR A 212 -9.81 1.62 -0.67
C TYR A 212 -10.11 0.29 -1.34
N ILE A 213 -9.17 -0.19 -2.16
CA ILE A 213 -9.28 -1.54 -2.71
C ILE A 213 -9.39 -2.56 -1.55
N GLU A 214 -10.29 -3.51 -1.69
CA GLU A 214 -10.68 -4.44 -0.60
C GLU A 214 -9.48 -5.18 0.00
N ARG A 215 -8.52 -5.55 -0.83
CA ARG A 215 -7.29 -6.20 -0.39
C ARG A 215 -6.50 -5.38 0.64
N VAL A 216 -6.44 -4.05 0.49
CA VAL A 216 -5.79 -3.13 1.44
C VAL A 216 -6.54 -3.13 2.76
N LYS A 217 -7.88 -3.04 2.74
CA LYS A 217 -8.72 -3.08 3.95
C LYS A 217 -8.52 -4.37 4.72
N ILE A 218 -8.58 -5.50 4.03
CA ILE A 218 -8.39 -6.83 4.64
C ILE A 218 -7.00 -6.96 5.26
N GLN A 219 -5.96 -6.55 4.56
CA GLN A 219 -4.59 -6.65 5.08
C GLN A 219 -4.39 -5.78 6.32
N GLN A 220 -4.91 -4.55 6.36
CA GLN A 220 -4.82 -3.70 7.56
C GLN A 220 -5.61 -4.28 8.72
N LYS A 221 -6.86 -4.73 8.50
CA LYS A 221 -7.67 -5.37 9.53
C LYS A 221 -6.98 -6.61 10.12
N ASN A 222 -6.41 -7.46 9.27
CA ASN A 222 -5.67 -8.65 9.70
C ASN A 222 -4.38 -8.32 10.46
N TRP A 223 -3.67 -7.27 10.05
CA TRP A 223 -2.46 -6.82 10.73
C TRP A 223 -2.76 -6.26 12.11
N ILE A 224 -3.77 -5.41 12.22
CA ILE A 224 -4.24 -4.88 13.50
C ILE A 224 -4.75 -6.04 14.36
N GLY A 225 -5.43 -7.01 13.76
CA GLY A 225 -5.77 -8.29 14.35
C GLY A 225 -6.64 -8.16 15.61
N ARG A 226 -7.75 -7.41 15.48
CA ARG A 226 -8.74 -7.27 16.55
C ARG A 226 -9.36 -8.61 16.89
N SER A 227 -9.38 -8.94 18.17
CA SER A 227 -10.05 -10.13 18.69
C SER A 227 -10.90 -9.76 19.92
N GLU A 228 -12.08 -10.37 20.02
CA GLU A 228 -12.93 -10.28 21.19
C GLU A 228 -12.88 -11.57 21.97
N GLY A 229 -12.80 -11.47 23.29
CA GLY A 229 -12.73 -12.62 24.16
C GLY A 229 -12.98 -12.24 25.61
N ALA A 230 -12.40 -13.02 26.51
CA ALA A 230 -12.41 -12.76 27.94
C ALA A 230 -11.00 -12.79 28.51
N GLU A 231 -10.72 -11.91 29.45
CA GLU A 231 -9.63 -12.08 30.41
C GLU A 231 -10.17 -12.89 31.58
N VAL A 232 -9.49 -13.98 31.95
CA VAL A 232 -9.92 -14.92 32.97
C VAL A 232 -8.80 -15.09 33.97
N ILE A 233 -9.13 -15.11 35.26
CA ILE A 233 -8.16 -15.26 36.36
C ILE A 233 -8.23 -16.71 36.87
N PHE A 234 -7.10 -17.39 36.79
CA PHE A 234 -6.88 -18.69 37.43
C PHE A 234 -6.15 -18.50 38.76
N SER A 235 -6.76 -18.80 39.86
CA SER A 235 -6.13 -18.67 41.16
C SER A 235 -4.98 -19.68 41.33
N ILE A 236 -3.91 -19.19 41.98
CA ILE A 236 -2.73 -20.00 42.32
C ILE A 236 -2.42 -19.78 43.79
N GLU A 237 -2.23 -20.88 44.50
CA GLU A 237 -1.89 -20.79 45.95
C GLU A 237 -0.54 -20.10 46.13
N GLY A 238 -0.48 -19.10 47.00
CA GLY A 238 0.71 -18.29 47.26
C GLY A 238 0.95 -17.17 46.24
N TYR A 239 0.06 -17.02 45.26
CA TYR A 239 0.12 -15.91 44.28
C TYR A 239 -1.20 -15.16 44.17
N PRO A 240 -1.40 -14.11 45.01
CA PRO A 240 -2.71 -13.46 45.21
C PRO A 240 -3.32 -12.85 43.93
N GLU A 241 -2.49 -12.42 42.99
CA GLU A 241 -2.96 -11.82 41.73
C GLU A 241 -3.58 -12.84 40.79
N GLY A 242 -3.29 -14.16 41.02
CA GLY A 242 -3.69 -15.21 40.10
C GLY A 242 -2.99 -15.11 38.73
N LEU A 243 -3.19 -16.14 37.92
CA LEU A 243 -2.69 -16.17 36.54
C LEU A 243 -3.78 -15.67 35.60
N LYS A 244 -3.57 -14.51 34.97
CA LYS A 244 -4.49 -13.93 34.01
C LYS A 244 -4.25 -14.54 32.63
N VAL A 245 -5.32 -14.90 31.95
CA VAL A 245 -5.31 -15.44 30.58
C VAL A 245 -6.28 -14.66 29.73
N TYR A 246 -5.88 -14.29 28.53
CA TYR A 246 -6.80 -13.84 27.50
C TYR A 246 -7.16 -15.02 26.58
N THR A 247 -8.45 -15.21 26.36
CA THR A 247 -8.95 -16.23 25.43
C THR A 247 -10.15 -15.75 24.63
N THR A 248 -10.17 -16.07 23.32
CA THR A 248 -11.35 -15.89 22.48
C THR A 248 -12.36 -17.03 22.62
N ARG A 249 -11.96 -18.12 23.32
CA ARG A 249 -12.71 -19.34 23.50
C ARG A 249 -12.98 -19.62 24.99
N CYS A 250 -13.52 -18.61 25.70
CA CYS A 250 -13.90 -18.78 27.10
C CYS A 250 -15.03 -19.84 27.31
N ASP A 251 -15.80 -20.13 26.26
CA ASP A 251 -16.77 -21.25 26.24
C ASP A 251 -16.13 -22.59 26.56
N THR A 252 -14.85 -22.79 26.20
CA THR A 252 -14.14 -24.08 26.41
C THR A 252 -13.43 -24.22 27.74
N LEU A 253 -13.61 -23.29 28.68
CA LEU A 253 -12.98 -23.31 30.03
C LEU A 253 -13.14 -24.64 30.78
N PHE A 254 -14.27 -25.32 30.61
CA PHE A 254 -14.51 -26.67 31.25
C PHE A 254 -13.54 -27.73 30.72
N GLY A 255 -12.99 -27.54 29.51
CA GLY A 255 -11.99 -28.41 28.87
C GLY A 255 -10.54 -28.02 29.11
N ALA A 256 -10.28 -26.94 29.88
CA ALA A 256 -8.92 -26.54 30.20
C ALA A 256 -8.29 -27.52 31.21
N THR A 257 -7.27 -28.26 30.78
CA THR A 257 -6.64 -29.33 31.55
C THR A 257 -5.24 -29.00 32.03
N TYR A 258 -4.61 -27.94 31.51
CA TYR A 258 -3.34 -27.41 31.99
C TYR A 258 -3.22 -25.95 31.59
N MET A 259 -2.26 -25.25 32.19
CA MET A 259 -1.87 -23.88 31.84
C MET A 259 -0.47 -23.88 31.21
N VAL A 260 -0.23 -22.97 30.32
CA VAL A 260 1.11 -22.75 29.79
C VAL A 260 1.46 -21.26 29.90
N VAL A 261 2.64 -20.99 30.43
CA VAL A 261 3.19 -19.63 30.50
C VAL A 261 4.42 -19.48 29.59
N SER A 262 4.67 -18.27 29.13
CA SER A 262 5.90 -17.91 28.44
C SER A 262 7.11 -18.19 29.35
N PRO A 263 8.27 -18.59 28.78
CA PRO A 263 9.51 -18.73 29.55
C PRO A 263 9.94 -17.44 30.28
N GLU A 264 9.50 -16.29 29.81
CA GLU A 264 9.80 -14.95 30.35
C GLU A 264 8.76 -14.47 31.37
N HIS A 265 7.71 -15.26 31.66
CA HIS A 265 6.62 -14.84 32.50
C HIS A 265 7.05 -14.54 33.95
N PRO A 266 6.65 -13.38 34.57
CA PRO A 266 7.10 -12.98 35.91
C PRO A 266 6.76 -13.96 37.04
N ILE A 267 5.71 -14.78 36.87
CA ILE A 267 5.30 -15.77 37.86
C ILE A 267 6.41 -16.77 38.21
N ILE A 268 7.32 -17.05 37.25
CA ILE A 268 8.42 -18.01 37.44
C ILE A 268 9.38 -17.51 38.54
N ASP A 269 9.70 -16.20 38.48
CA ASP A 269 10.56 -15.58 39.51
C ASP A 269 9.80 -15.34 40.82
N ALA A 270 8.53 -14.95 40.72
CA ALA A 270 7.69 -14.70 41.89
C ALA A 270 7.46 -15.98 42.72
N MET A 271 7.37 -17.14 42.06
CA MET A 271 7.08 -18.43 42.68
C MET A 271 8.29 -19.38 42.69
N LYS A 272 9.51 -18.88 42.55
CA LYS A 272 10.75 -19.65 42.46
C LYS A 272 10.97 -20.62 43.65
N ASP A 273 10.52 -20.21 44.84
CA ASP A 273 10.68 -21.00 46.05
C ASP A 273 9.63 -22.15 46.17
N THR A 274 8.57 -22.08 45.38
CA THR A 274 7.52 -23.13 45.29
C THR A 274 7.81 -24.10 44.17
N ILE A 275 8.54 -23.69 43.15
CA ILE A 275 8.89 -24.52 41.99
C ILE A 275 10.03 -25.46 42.34
N GLU A 276 9.75 -26.74 42.41
CA GLU A 276 10.69 -27.75 42.86
C GLU A 276 11.84 -28.03 41.88
N ASN A 277 11.64 -27.81 40.58
CA ASN A 277 12.59 -28.11 39.51
C ASN A 277 13.15 -26.86 38.83
N MET A 278 13.48 -25.82 39.60
CA MET A 278 13.96 -24.51 39.05
C MET A 278 15.18 -24.62 38.15
N ASP A 279 16.08 -25.56 38.36
CA ASP A 279 17.27 -25.74 37.53
C ASP A 279 16.89 -26.14 36.10
N GLU A 280 15.96 -27.08 35.94
CA GLU A 280 15.39 -27.53 34.67
C GLU A 280 14.64 -26.37 33.98
N VAL A 281 13.88 -25.59 34.74
CA VAL A 281 13.17 -24.40 34.26
C VAL A 281 14.16 -23.33 33.71
N ARG A 282 15.24 -23.06 34.44
CA ARG A 282 16.29 -22.10 34.01
C ARG A 282 17.04 -22.56 32.77
N GLU A 283 17.31 -23.85 32.62
CA GLU A 283 17.89 -24.38 31.39
C GLU A 283 16.95 -24.19 30.20
N TYR A 284 15.66 -24.46 30.39
CA TYR A 284 14.66 -24.25 29.34
C TYR A 284 14.55 -22.78 28.95
N GLN A 285 14.51 -21.85 29.92
CA GLN A 285 14.52 -20.40 29.67
C GLN A 285 15.71 -19.97 28.81
N LYS A 286 16.92 -20.47 29.13
CA LYS A 286 18.12 -20.18 28.34
C LYS A 286 18.03 -20.72 26.90
N ALA A 287 17.45 -21.89 26.73
CA ALA A 287 17.25 -22.48 25.41
C ALA A 287 16.22 -21.70 24.59
N ALA A 288 15.11 -21.32 25.20
CA ALA A 288 14.04 -20.52 24.56
C ALA A 288 14.52 -19.12 24.16
N ALA A 289 15.32 -18.47 24.98
CA ALA A 289 15.89 -17.13 24.70
C ALA A 289 16.81 -17.08 23.47
N ARG A 290 17.25 -18.24 22.95
CA ARG A 290 18.07 -18.31 21.72
C ARG A 290 17.23 -18.36 20.45
N LYS A 291 15.91 -18.52 20.57
CA LYS A 291 14.97 -18.64 19.45
C LYS A 291 14.26 -17.31 19.20
N SER A 292 14.07 -16.97 17.93
CA SER A 292 13.23 -15.85 17.55
C SER A 292 11.74 -16.12 17.80
N ASP A 293 10.92 -15.06 17.90
CA ASP A 293 9.48 -15.22 18.04
C ASP A 293 8.86 -15.98 16.86
N LEU A 294 9.43 -15.84 15.66
CA LEU A 294 8.99 -16.56 14.47
C LEU A 294 9.24 -18.07 14.60
N GLU A 295 10.46 -18.46 14.98
CA GLU A 295 10.82 -19.86 15.24
C GLU A 295 9.99 -20.46 16.36
N ARG A 296 9.60 -19.67 17.36
CA ARG A 296 8.75 -20.08 18.48
C ARG A 296 7.30 -20.27 18.03
N ALA A 297 6.81 -19.45 17.10
CA ALA A 297 5.41 -19.49 16.61
C ALA A 297 5.13 -20.53 15.51
N GLU A 298 6.16 -21.20 14.97
CA GLU A 298 6.01 -22.19 13.90
C GLU A 298 5.10 -23.35 14.31
N LEU A 299 4.00 -23.56 13.56
CA LEU A 299 2.99 -24.57 13.84
C LEU A 299 3.52 -26.01 13.69
N ASN A 300 4.40 -26.25 12.73
CA ASN A 300 4.92 -27.59 12.39
C ASN A 300 6.11 -28.05 13.25
N LYS A 301 6.46 -27.29 14.28
CA LYS A 301 7.58 -27.61 15.16
C LYS A 301 7.19 -28.58 16.26
N GLU A 302 8.13 -29.47 16.61
CA GLU A 302 7.98 -30.32 17.76
C GLU A 302 7.75 -29.51 19.04
N LYS A 303 6.63 -29.75 19.74
CA LYS A 303 6.27 -29.04 20.97
C LYS A 303 7.23 -29.41 22.10
N THR A 304 7.81 -28.41 22.75
CA THR A 304 8.68 -28.58 23.93
C THR A 304 8.11 -27.84 25.12
N GLY A 305 8.43 -28.25 26.31
CA GLY A 305 7.97 -27.60 27.52
C GLY A 305 8.49 -28.30 28.78
N VAL A 306 8.45 -27.57 29.90
CA VAL A 306 8.82 -28.06 31.24
C VAL A 306 7.68 -27.76 32.20
N MET A 307 7.24 -28.74 32.95
CA MET A 307 6.24 -28.57 34.01
C MET A 307 6.86 -27.82 35.20
N LEU A 308 6.19 -26.78 35.70
CA LEU A 308 6.57 -26.11 36.94
C LEU A 308 6.08 -26.98 38.12
N LYS A 309 6.93 -27.92 38.56
CA LYS A 309 6.58 -28.85 39.63
C LYS A 309 6.30 -28.10 40.95
N GLY A 310 5.24 -28.49 41.65
CA GLY A 310 4.78 -27.78 42.86
C GLY A 310 3.78 -26.65 42.57
N LEU A 311 3.73 -26.10 41.33
CA LEU A 311 2.80 -25.04 40.99
C LEU A 311 1.56 -25.58 40.30
N LYS A 312 0.37 -25.24 40.83
CA LYS A 312 -0.93 -25.63 40.25
C LYS A 312 -1.85 -24.40 40.16
N ALA A 313 -2.64 -24.32 39.09
CA ALA A 313 -3.69 -23.31 38.93
C ALA A 313 -5.07 -23.96 39.19
N THR A 314 -5.99 -23.20 39.77
CA THR A 314 -7.38 -23.66 39.95
C THR A 314 -8.20 -23.25 38.73
N ASN A 315 -8.76 -24.21 37.99
CA ASN A 315 -9.71 -23.95 36.92
C ASN A 315 -10.98 -23.31 37.50
N PRO A 316 -11.34 -22.07 37.12
CA PRO A 316 -12.40 -21.30 37.82
C PRO A 316 -13.82 -21.89 37.66
N VAL A 317 -14.08 -22.68 36.60
CA VAL A 317 -15.42 -23.26 36.35
C VAL A 317 -15.59 -24.68 36.93
N THR A 318 -14.48 -25.45 37.05
CA THR A 318 -14.53 -26.82 37.55
C THR A 318 -14.02 -26.95 38.99
N GLY A 319 -13.29 -25.96 39.51
CA GLY A 319 -12.61 -26.02 40.81
C GLY A 319 -11.43 -27.00 40.87
N LYS A 320 -11.07 -27.64 39.77
CA LYS A 320 -9.98 -28.63 39.73
C LYS A 320 -8.61 -27.91 39.64
N LEU A 321 -7.64 -28.49 40.33
CA LEU A 321 -6.24 -28.11 40.23
C LEU A 321 -5.64 -28.66 38.93
N ILE A 322 -5.07 -27.80 38.09
CA ILE A 322 -4.42 -28.16 36.84
C ILE A 322 -2.95 -27.74 36.86
N PRO A 323 -2.03 -28.49 36.24
CA PRO A 323 -0.60 -28.17 36.23
C PRO A 323 -0.31 -26.92 35.40
N VAL A 324 0.78 -26.22 35.76
CA VAL A 324 1.32 -25.07 35.00
C VAL A 324 2.64 -25.50 34.34
N TRP A 325 2.76 -25.20 33.07
CA TRP A 325 3.91 -25.52 32.25
C TRP A 325 4.55 -24.23 31.72
N ILE A 326 5.84 -24.26 31.36
CA ILE A 326 6.46 -23.30 30.49
C ILE A 326 6.64 -23.93 29.10
N SER A 327 6.42 -23.13 28.05
CA SER A 327 6.71 -23.56 26.69
C SER A 327 7.04 -22.36 25.81
N ASP A 328 7.92 -22.58 24.84
CA ASP A 328 8.41 -21.53 23.93
C ASP A 328 7.37 -21.10 22.89
N TYR A 329 6.29 -21.85 22.68
CA TYR A 329 5.21 -21.42 21.79
C TYR A 329 4.29 -20.34 22.38
N VAL A 330 4.39 -20.07 23.68
CA VAL A 330 3.70 -18.97 24.32
C VAL A 330 4.63 -17.76 24.39
N LEU A 331 4.17 -16.64 23.82
CA LEU A 331 4.96 -15.41 23.73
C LEU A 331 4.51 -14.40 24.77
N MET A 332 5.46 -13.77 25.48
CA MET A 332 5.17 -12.72 26.47
C MET A 332 4.51 -11.50 25.85
N GLY A 333 4.80 -11.21 24.61
CA GLY A 333 4.27 -10.04 23.89
C GLY A 333 2.86 -10.22 23.32
N TYR A 334 2.21 -11.39 23.53
CA TYR A 334 0.84 -11.62 23.08
C TYR A 334 -0.08 -11.98 24.26
N GLY A 335 -1.13 -11.16 24.45
CA GLY A 335 -2.04 -11.31 25.57
C GLY A 335 -1.35 -11.05 26.92
N THR A 336 -1.46 -12.00 27.82
CA THR A 336 -0.90 -11.94 29.19
C THR A 336 0.42 -12.72 29.34
N GLY A 337 0.93 -13.33 28.29
CA GLY A 337 2.06 -14.26 28.35
C GLY A 337 1.69 -15.61 28.98
N ALA A 338 0.39 -15.88 29.17
CA ALA A 338 -0.15 -17.11 29.69
C ALA A 338 -1.37 -17.56 28.88
N ILE A 339 -1.55 -18.84 28.71
CA ILE A 339 -2.72 -19.44 28.06
C ILE A 339 -3.32 -20.56 28.92
N MET A 340 -4.61 -20.72 28.82
CA MET A 340 -5.27 -21.99 29.22
C MET A 340 -5.19 -22.96 28.03
N ALA A 341 -4.85 -24.18 28.27
CA ALA A 341 -4.76 -25.18 27.22
C ALA A 341 -6.01 -26.05 27.17
N VAL A 342 -6.62 -26.14 26.00
CA VAL A 342 -7.84 -26.91 25.73
C VAL A 342 -7.56 -27.93 24.62
N PRO A 343 -6.94 -29.06 24.95
CA PRO A 343 -6.44 -30.03 23.96
C PRO A 343 -7.48 -30.57 22.99
N ALA A 344 -8.75 -30.70 23.41
CA ALA A 344 -9.79 -31.17 22.51
C ALA A 344 -10.10 -30.23 21.34
N HIS A 345 -9.79 -28.92 21.47
CA HIS A 345 -10.27 -27.86 20.56
C HIS A 345 -9.21 -26.88 20.09
N ASP A 346 -7.93 -27.12 20.38
CA ASP A 346 -6.77 -26.39 19.84
C ASP A 346 -5.69 -27.38 19.41
N GLU A 347 -5.22 -27.30 18.15
CA GLU A 347 -4.27 -28.30 17.60
C GLU A 347 -2.92 -28.25 18.31
N ARG A 348 -2.45 -27.09 18.73
CA ARG A 348 -1.16 -26.95 19.43
C ARG A 348 -1.25 -27.57 20.82
N ASP A 349 -2.37 -27.34 21.50
CA ASP A 349 -2.63 -27.91 22.81
C ASP A 349 -2.83 -29.42 22.73
N TRP A 350 -3.46 -29.91 21.64
CA TRP A 350 -3.65 -31.32 21.39
C TRP A 350 -2.32 -32.06 21.20
N GLU A 351 -1.45 -31.54 20.34
CA GLU A 351 -0.11 -32.09 20.12
C GLU A 351 0.71 -32.11 21.40
N PHE A 352 0.69 -31.00 22.16
CA PHE A 352 1.36 -30.93 23.45
C PHE A 352 0.79 -31.95 24.45
N ALA A 353 -0.53 -32.02 24.55
CA ALA A 353 -1.20 -32.99 25.45
C ALA A 353 -0.88 -34.46 25.11
N LYS A 354 -0.82 -34.78 23.82
CA LYS A 354 -0.40 -36.11 23.35
C LYS A 354 1.05 -36.43 23.73
N LYS A 355 1.96 -35.47 23.52
CA LYS A 355 3.37 -35.65 23.85
C LYS A 355 3.62 -35.85 25.36
N PHE A 356 2.95 -35.03 26.18
CA PHE A 356 3.16 -35.04 27.63
C PHE A 356 2.09 -35.83 28.42
N ASN A 357 1.26 -36.59 27.71
CA ASN A 357 0.19 -37.47 28.28
C ASN A 357 -0.77 -36.69 29.19
N MET A 358 -1.21 -35.50 28.76
CA MET A 358 -2.17 -34.68 29.47
C MET A 358 -3.62 -35.09 29.14
N PRO A 359 -4.60 -34.87 30.04
CA PRO A 359 -5.99 -35.19 29.76
C PRO A 359 -6.56 -34.37 28.61
N ILE A 360 -7.36 -35.04 27.76
CA ILE A 360 -8.10 -34.40 26.65
C ILE A 360 -9.60 -34.58 26.95
N ILE A 361 -10.31 -33.44 27.14
CA ILE A 361 -11.72 -33.40 27.52
C ILE A 361 -12.53 -32.71 26.45
N GLU A 362 -13.43 -33.43 25.80
CA GLU A 362 -14.36 -32.85 24.82
C GLU A 362 -15.36 -31.93 25.52
N VAL A 363 -15.47 -30.69 25.08
CA VAL A 363 -16.44 -29.70 25.55
C VAL A 363 -17.30 -29.10 24.45
N VAL A 364 -16.95 -29.36 23.18
CA VAL A 364 -17.75 -29.02 22.01
C VAL A 364 -17.94 -30.27 21.17
N ALA A 365 -19.18 -30.75 21.08
CA ALA A 365 -19.54 -31.89 20.28
C ALA A 365 -19.88 -31.51 18.83
N GLY A 366 -19.64 -32.43 17.91
CA GLY A 366 -19.96 -32.29 16.50
C GLY A 366 -18.81 -32.68 15.58
N GLY A 367 -17.67 -33.01 16.15
CA GLY A 367 -16.49 -33.52 15.47
C GLY A 367 -16.32 -35.05 15.55
N ARG A 368 -15.11 -35.50 15.27
CA ARG A 368 -14.65 -36.87 15.43
C ARG A 368 -14.19 -37.12 16.87
N ASN A 369 -13.64 -38.31 17.09
CA ASN A 369 -13.09 -38.65 18.41
C ASN A 369 -11.90 -37.76 18.78
N VAL A 370 -12.07 -36.87 19.77
CA VAL A 370 -11.04 -35.92 20.24
C VAL A 370 -9.77 -36.59 20.78
N GLN A 371 -9.83 -37.92 21.07
CA GLN A 371 -8.66 -38.68 21.45
C GLN A 371 -7.78 -39.05 20.24
N GLU A 372 -8.31 -38.99 19.04
CA GLU A 372 -7.61 -39.35 17.81
C GLU A 372 -7.20 -38.10 16.98
N GLU A 373 -8.06 -37.09 17.00
CA GLU A 373 -7.79 -35.79 16.31
C GLU A 373 -8.44 -34.61 17.05
N CYS A 374 -7.85 -33.43 16.94
CA CYS A 374 -8.41 -32.17 17.46
C CYS A 374 -9.69 -31.77 16.70
N TYR A 375 -10.71 -31.33 17.43
CA TYR A 375 -11.89 -30.70 16.84
C TYR A 375 -11.85 -29.17 17.04
N SER A 376 -11.41 -28.45 16.02
CA SER A 376 -11.19 -27.00 16.08
C SER A 376 -12.33 -26.17 15.45
N ASP A 377 -13.40 -26.80 14.91
CA ASP A 377 -14.53 -26.05 14.35
C ASP A 377 -15.25 -25.26 15.46
N VAL A 378 -15.25 -23.93 15.28
CA VAL A 378 -15.76 -23.00 16.29
C VAL A 378 -17.16 -22.49 15.98
N GLU A 379 -17.76 -22.83 14.84
CA GLU A 379 -19.01 -22.21 14.39
C GLU A 379 -20.22 -23.15 14.56
N SER A 380 -20.03 -24.46 14.43
CA SER A 380 -21.14 -25.43 14.31
C SER A 380 -21.35 -26.35 15.53
N GLY A 381 -20.47 -26.32 16.52
CA GLY A 381 -20.51 -27.26 17.67
C GLY A 381 -21.54 -26.92 18.75
N ILE A 382 -21.95 -27.94 19.46
CA ILE A 382 -22.83 -27.85 20.64
C ILE A 382 -22.01 -28.14 21.90
N MET A 383 -22.20 -27.35 22.95
CA MET A 383 -21.50 -27.50 24.21
C MET A 383 -21.91 -28.78 24.93
N VAL A 384 -20.91 -29.55 25.34
CA VAL A 384 -21.05 -30.79 26.16
C VAL A 384 -20.04 -30.76 27.30
N ASN A 385 -20.25 -31.51 28.34
CA ASN A 385 -19.37 -31.59 29.53
C ASN A 385 -19.03 -30.25 30.15
N SER A 386 -19.88 -29.22 29.92
CA SER A 386 -19.63 -27.80 30.20
C SER A 386 -20.65 -27.20 31.18
N GLY A 387 -21.22 -28.02 32.08
CA GLY A 387 -22.12 -27.56 33.14
C GLY A 387 -23.31 -26.76 32.61
N PHE A 388 -23.38 -25.48 33.00
CA PHE A 388 -24.47 -24.58 32.63
C PHE A 388 -24.47 -24.18 31.16
N LEU A 389 -23.43 -24.47 30.40
CA LEU A 389 -23.34 -24.24 28.96
C LEU A 389 -23.85 -25.43 28.12
N ASN A 390 -24.08 -26.60 28.72
CA ASN A 390 -24.49 -27.79 27.99
C ASN A 390 -25.74 -27.54 27.12
N GLY A 391 -25.65 -27.91 25.83
CA GLY A 391 -26.73 -27.77 24.87
C GLY A 391 -26.77 -26.45 24.15
N LEU A 392 -25.99 -25.45 24.55
CA LEU A 392 -25.83 -24.18 23.82
C LEU A 392 -24.92 -24.37 22.60
N THR A 393 -25.15 -23.57 21.56
CA THR A 393 -24.18 -23.41 20.49
C THR A 393 -22.96 -22.65 21.00
N VAL A 394 -21.79 -22.78 20.35
CA VAL A 394 -20.58 -22.01 20.68
C VAL A 394 -20.87 -20.52 20.69
N LYS A 395 -21.66 -20.04 19.72
CA LYS A 395 -22.05 -18.63 19.60
C LYS A 395 -22.86 -18.11 20.80
N GLU A 396 -23.66 -18.93 21.39
CA GLU A 396 -24.46 -18.62 22.61
C GLU A 396 -23.64 -18.81 23.89
N ALA A 397 -22.72 -19.76 23.89
CA ALA A 397 -21.91 -20.12 25.06
C ALA A 397 -20.89 -19.04 25.42
N ILE A 398 -20.24 -18.41 24.42
CA ILE A 398 -19.23 -17.36 24.64
C ILE A 398 -19.81 -16.16 25.44
N PRO A 399 -20.88 -15.49 25.02
CA PRO A 399 -21.46 -14.39 25.80
C PRO A 399 -22.03 -14.83 27.15
N THR A 400 -22.56 -16.07 27.23
CA THR A 400 -23.07 -16.64 28.49
C THR A 400 -21.93 -16.86 29.50
N MET A 401 -20.79 -17.38 29.05
CA MET A 401 -19.60 -17.54 29.90
C MET A 401 -19.02 -16.19 30.33
N ILE A 402 -18.88 -15.22 29.40
CA ILE A 402 -18.39 -13.87 29.74
C ILE A 402 -19.23 -13.27 30.88
N LYS A 403 -20.55 -13.29 30.73
CA LYS A 403 -21.46 -12.80 31.74
C LYS A 403 -21.26 -13.49 33.10
N TRP A 404 -21.12 -14.82 33.10
CA TRP A 404 -20.87 -15.60 34.32
C TRP A 404 -19.53 -15.21 34.97
N LEU A 405 -18.46 -15.00 34.17
CA LEU A 405 -17.14 -14.60 34.66
C LEU A 405 -17.19 -13.22 35.32
N GLU A 406 -17.93 -12.27 34.74
CA GLU A 406 -18.13 -10.92 35.27
C GLU A 406 -18.94 -10.95 36.59
N GLU A 407 -20.02 -11.72 36.61
CA GLU A 407 -20.84 -11.87 37.83
C GLU A 407 -20.07 -12.51 39.02
N LYS A 408 -19.07 -13.35 38.72
CA LYS A 408 -18.20 -13.96 39.73
C LYS A 408 -16.99 -13.07 40.08
N GLY A 409 -16.72 -12.03 39.36
CA GLY A 409 -15.55 -11.17 39.55
C GLY A 409 -14.21 -11.85 39.23
N ILE A 410 -14.21 -12.87 38.41
CA ILE A 410 -13.03 -13.68 38.05
C ILE A 410 -12.63 -13.55 36.57
N GLY A 411 -13.26 -12.64 35.84
CA GLY A 411 -12.96 -12.33 34.47
C GLY A 411 -13.84 -11.23 33.93
N GLU A 412 -13.49 -10.71 32.79
CA GLU A 412 -14.21 -9.61 32.11
C GLU A 412 -14.13 -9.77 30.59
N LYS A 413 -15.09 -9.17 29.87
CA LYS A 413 -14.99 -9.04 28.41
C LYS A 413 -13.76 -8.21 28.06
N LYS A 414 -12.96 -8.66 27.10
CA LYS A 414 -11.76 -7.96 26.64
C LYS A 414 -11.67 -7.94 25.13
N VAL A 415 -11.32 -6.78 24.60
CA VAL A 415 -10.88 -6.66 23.20
C VAL A 415 -9.36 -6.58 23.22
N ASN A 416 -8.73 -7.38 22.39
CA ASN A 416 -7.28 -7.39 22.24
C ASN A 416 -6.88 -7.19 20.77
N TYR A 417 -5.66 -6.76 20.54
CA TYR A 417 -5.10 -6.50 19.22
C TYR A 417 -3.76 -7.22 19.07
N LYS A 418 -3.47 -7.72 17.87
CA LYS A 418 -2.14 -8.23 17.52
C LYS A 418 -1.14 -7.09 17.32
N LEU A 419 -1.63 -5.93 16.86
CA LEU A 419 -0.84 -4.72 16.69
C LEU A 419 -0.14 -4.37 17.99
N ARG A 420 1.14 -4.05 17.90
CA ARG A 420 1.97 -3.56 19.01
C ARG A 420 2.33 -2.11 18.80
N ASP A 421 2.74 -1.44 19.88
CA ASP A 421 3.26 -0.09 19.76
C ASP A 421 4.45 -0.01 18.83
N TRP A 422 4.54 1.05 18.10
CA TRP A 422 5.52 1.23 17.05
C TRP A 422 6.90 1.53 17.64
N VAL A 423 7.89 0.66 17.36
CA VAL A 423 9.31 0.89 17.69
C VAL A 423 9.83 2.02 16.82
N PHE A 424 9.95 3.21 17.42
CA PHE A 424 10.08 4.45 16.65
C PHE A 424 11.52 4.92 16.46
N THR A 425 12.47 4.57 17.31
CA THR A 425 13.86 5.05 17.18
C THR A 425 14.77 4.14 16.37
N ARG A 426 15.82 4.76 15.80
CA ARG A 426 16.90 4.09 15.11
C ARG A 426 18.23 4.57 15.66
N GLN A 427 19.16 3.63 15.85
CA GLN A 427 20.53 3.89 16.28
C GLN A 427 21.39 4.24 15.06
N ARG A 428 21.02 5.33 14.39
CA ARG A 428 21.64 5.77 13.14
C ARG A 428 21.85 7.29 13.14
N TYR A 429 22.82 7.73 12.31
CA TYR A 429 23.10 9.14 12.10
C TYR A 429 22.10 9.80 11.14
N TRP A 430 21.87 9.16 9.98
CA TRP A 430 21.07 9.77 8.91
C TRP A 430 19.57 9.59 9.13
N GLY A 431 19.01 10.42 9.96
CA GLY A 431 17.61 10.47 10.34
C GLY A 431 17.27 11.77 11.07
N GLU A 432 15.99 12.10 11.23
CA GLU A 432 15.56 13.27 11.99
C GLU A 432 15.98 13.16 13.46
N PRO A 433 16.69 14.14 14.01
CA PRO A 433 17.04 14.15 15.44
C PRO A 433 15.79 14.25 16.30
N ILE A 434 15.79 13.53 17.42
CA ILE A 434 14.72 13.60 18.42
C ILE A 434 14.93 14.83 19.30
N PRO A 435 13.96 15.76 19.33
CA PRO A 435 14.11 17.05 20.02
C PRO A 435 13.88 16.94 21.55
N LEU A 436 14.52 15.98 22.19
CA LEU A 436 14.44 15.75 23.63
C LEU A 436 15.85 15.76 24.25
N VAL A 437 15.90 16.20 25.49
CA VAL A 437 17.11 16.13 26.32
C VAL A 437 16.86 15.34 27.60
N HIS A 438 17.82 14.55 28.03
CA HIS A 438 17.77 13.85 29.32
C HIS A 438 18.53 14.63 30.39
N CYS A 439 17.85 14.96 31.47
CA CYS A 439 18.39 15.63 32.63
C CYS A 439 18.25 14.71 33.85
N ASP A 440 19.31 14.51 34.62
CA ASP A 440 19.29 13.61 35.79
C ASP A 440 18.23 14.04 36.84
N LYS A 441 17.93 15.33 36.90
CA LYS A 441 16.93 15.87 37.82
C LYS A 441 15.51 15.83 37.27
N CYS A 442 15.32 16.08 35.98
CA CYS A 442 14.03 16.30 35.35
C CYS A 442 13.53 15.16 34.49
N GLY A 443 14.38 14.13 34.20
CA GLY A 443 14.12 13.08 33.22
C GLY A 443 14.17 13.62 31.80
N TRP A 444 13.39 13.06 30.92
CA TRP A 444 13.26 13.51 29.54
C TRP A 444 12.47 14.82 29.45
N VAL A 445 13.06 15.81 28.82
CA VAL A 445 12.52 17.17 28.71
C VAL A 445 12.50 17.57 27.23
N PRO A 446 11.35 18.06 26.70
CA PRO A 446 11.25 18.54 25.32
C PRO A 446 12.02 19.86 25.15
N LEU A 447 12.61 20.03 23.97
CA LEU A 447 13.14 21.32 23.54
C LEU A 447 11.97 22.31 23.34
N PRO A 448 12.17 23.60 23.63
CA PRO A 448 11.20 24.65 23.26
C PRO A 448 10.98 24.66 21.74
N TYR A 449 9.75 24.93 21.29
CA TYR A 449 9.46 25.02 19.86
C TYR A 449 10.29 26.08 19.12
N SER A 450 10.71 27.14 19.82
CA SER A 450 11.58 28.17 19.28
C SER A 450 13.00 27.70 18.95
N GLU A 451 13.41 26.54 19.46
CA GLU A 451 14.71 25.93 19.19
C GLU A 451 14.66 24.91 18.05
N LEU A 452 13.46 24.66 17.48
CA LEU A 452 13.34 23.80 16.30
C LEU A 452 13.69 24.54 15.02
N PRO A 453 14.34 23.89 14.06
CA PRO A 453 14.75 22.49 14.06
C PRO A 453 16.04 22.23 14.88
N LEU A 454 16.04 21.15 15.66
CA LEU A 454 17.28 20.57 16.16
C LEU A 454 18.00 19.93 14.98
N LYS A 455 19.11 20.52 14.56
CA LYS A 455 19.88 20.06 13.38
C LYS A 455 20.83 18.93 13.75
N LEU A 456 21.04 18.02 12.76
CA LEU A 456 22.14 17.04 12.82
C LEU A 456 23.47 17.78 12.85
N PRO A 457 24.43 17.35 13.70
CA PRO A 457 25.80 17.84 13.63
C PRO A 457 26.50 17.27 12.40
N GLU A 458 27.45 17.98 11.83
CA GLU A 458 28.38 17.41 10.85
C GLU A 458 29.38 16.50 11.59
N ILE A 459 29.44 15.24 11.19
CA ILE A 459 30.39 14.24 11.72
C ILE A 459 31.10 13.56 10.56
N GLU A 460 32.38 13.26 10.75
CA GLU A 460 33.19 12.57 9.74
C GLU A 460 32.98 11.06 9.78
N ASP A 461 32.79 10.50 10.99
CA ASP A 461 32.58 9.08 11.23
C ASP A 461 31.10 8.83 11.60
N PHE A 462 30.35 8.35 10.64
CA PHE A 462 28.92 8.03 10.74
C PHE A 462 28.63 6.52 10.82
N GLU A 463 29.66 5.67 10.98
CA GLU A 463 29.44 4.24 11.24
C GLU A 463 28.80 4.01 12.61
N PRO A 464 27.84 3.08 12.74
CA PRO A 464 27.32 2.67 14.03
C PRO A 464 28.46 2.12 14.92
N THR A 465 28.33 2.37 16.23
CA THR A 465 29.29 1.82 17.19
C THR A 465 29.16 0.29 17.29
N ASP A 466 30.20 -0.38 17.78
CA ASP A 466 30.22 -1.86 17.90
C ASP A 466 29.18 -2.40 18.91
N ASP A 467 28.82 -1.59 19.91
CA ASP A 467 27.73 -1.93 20.83
C ASP A 467 26.34 -1.71 20.23
N GLY A 468 26.27 -1.12 19.02
CA GLY A 468 25.05 -0.80 18.28
C GLY A 468 24.40 0.51 18.72
N SER A 469 25.13 1.42 19.37
CA SER A 469 24.68 2.80 19.60
C SER A 469 24.82 3.65 18.35
N SER A 470 24.09 4.74 18.27
CA SER A 470 24.18 5.70 17.15
C SER A 470 25.57 6.33 17.05
N ALA A 471 26.03 6.62 15.83
CA ALA A 471 27.21 7.43 15.60
C ALA A 471 27.14 8.79 16.29
N LEU A 472 25.95 9.36 16.49
CA LEU A 472 25.74 10.58 17.26
C LEU A 472 26.25 10.49 18.70
N ALA A 473 26.34 9.27 19.27
CA ALA A 473 26.89 9.08 20.62
C ALA A 473 28.36 9.51 20.74
N ARG A 474 29.07 9.65 19.62
CA ARG A 474 30.48 10.15 19.57
C ARG A 474 30.55 11.68 19.44
N ALA A 475 29.48 12.37 19.08
CA ALA A 475 29.43 13.82 18.91
C ALA A 475 29.28 14.52 20.27
N THR A 476 30.31 14.41 21.17
CA THR A 476 30.24 14.83 22.55
C THR A 476 29.85 16.31 22.76
N ASP A 477 30.31 17.19 21.88
CA ASP A 477 30.00 18.63 21.95
C ASP A 477 28.54 18.92 21.59
N TRP A 478 27.98 18.16 20.63
CA TRP A 478 26.57 18.26 20.27
C TRP A 478 25.65 17.66 21.34
N ILE A 479 26.07 16.54 21.98
CA ILE A 479 25.26 15.86 22.99
C ILE A 479 25.06 16.74 24.23
N LYS A 480 26.12 17.37 24.73
CA LYS A 480 26.06 18.17 25.94
C LYS A 480 25.27 19.45 25.74
N THR A 481 24.31 19.67 26.61
CA THR A 481 23.44 20.84 26.54
C THR A 481 22.93 21.22 27.92
N THR A 482 22.06 22.22 27.97
CA THR A 482 21.40 22.71 29.20
C THR A 482 19.94 22.25 29.18
N CYS A 483 19.45 21.77 30.33
CA CYS A 483 18.07 21.39 30.51
C CYS A 483 17.14 22.60 30.38
N PRO A 484 16.18 22.65 29.47
CA PRO A 484 15.25 23.78 29.32
C PRO A 484 14.36 24.03 30.55
N LYS A 485 14.16 22.99 31.40
CA LYS A 485 13.29 23.05 32.54
C LYS A 485 13.98 23.57 33.80
N CYS A 486 15.21 23.15 34.07
CA CYS A 486 15.88 23.50 35.34
C CYS A 486 17.20 24.25 35.17
N GLY A 487 17.68 24.44 33.93
CA GLY A 487 18.97 25.12 33.64
C GLY A 487 20.22 24.29 33.98
N GLY A 488 20.06 23.07 34.50
CA GLY A 488 21.19 22.17 34.80
C GLY A 488 21.73 21.43 33.58
N PRO A 489 22.83 20.66 33.77
CA PRO A 489 23.40 19.85 32.68
C PRO A 489 22.39 18.84 32.15
N ALA A 490 22.39 18.65 30.86
CA ALA A 490 21.56 17.65 30.17
C ALA A 490 22.28 17.09 28.92
N ASN A 491 21.81 15.97 28.44
CA ASN A 491 22.32 15.34 27.21
C ASN A 491 21.17 15.23 26.19
N ARG A 492 21.45 15.57 24.92
CA ARG A 492 20.54 15.31 23.82
C ARG A 492 20.36 13.83 23.56
N GLU A 493 19.18 13.46 23.10
CA GLU A 493 18.94 12.11 22.58
C GLU A 493 19.85 11.86 21.38
N THR A 494 20.44 10.66 21.31
CA THR A 494 21.37 10.27 20.24
C THR A 494 20.76 9.30 19.21
N ASP A 495 19.60 8.73 19.52
CA ASP A 495 18.82 8.00 18.53
C ASP A 495 18.11 8.98 17.59
N THR A 496 17.83 8.56 16.35
CA THR A 496 17.08 9.33 15.37
C THR A 496 15.72 8.70 15.10
N MET A 497 14.82 9.45 14.50
CA MET A 497 13.53 8.95 14.01
C MET A 497 13.75 8.07 12.77
N PRO A 498 12.85 7.11 12.47
CA PRO A 498 12.92 6.35 11.23
C PRO A 498 12.51 7.24 10.04
N ASN A 499 12.89 6.86 8.81
CA ASN A 499 12.41 7.55 7.61
C ASN A 499 10.87 7.60 7.52
N TRP A 500 10.18 6.62 8.12
CA TRP A 500 8.72 6.60 8.22
C TRP A 500 8.12 7.79 8.98
N ALA A 501 8.88 8.49 9.81
CA ALA A 501 8.43 9.69 10.50
C ALA A 501 8.17 10.82 9.50
N GLY A 502 9.16 11.16 8.68
CA GLY A 502 9.04 12.16 7.62
C GLY A 502 7.97 11.79 6.60
N SER A 503 7.89 10.51 6.19
CA SER A 503 6.91 10.05 5.21
C SER A 503 5.48 9.91 5.77
N SER A 504 5.26 10.01 7.07
CA SER A 504 3.92 9.89 7.65
C SER A 504 3.04 11.15 7.50
N TRP A 505 3.58 12.27 7.03
CA TRP A 505 2.84 13.53 6.96
C TRP A 505 3.14 14.41 5.72
N TYR A 506 3.98 13.98 4.80
CA TYR A 506 4.46 14.74 3.65
C TYR A 506 3.33 15.32 2.78
N PHE A 507 2.24 14.59 2.62
CA PHE A 507 1.05 15.03 1.88
C PHE A 507 0.34 16.23 2.53
N ILE A 508 0.54 16.46 3.82
CA ILE A 508 0.07 17.67 4.53
C ILE A 508 0.98 18.84 4.13
N ARG A 509 2.30 18.63 4.11
CA ARG A 509 3.27 19.68 3.79
C ARG A 509 3.11 20.19 2.37
N TYR A 510 2.78 19.33 1.42
CA TYR A 510 2.50 19.74 0.05
C TYR A 510 1.37 20.78 -0.09
N CYS A 511 0.44 20.83 0.86
CA CYS A 511 -0.62 21.84 0.83
C CYS A 511 -0.09 23.26 0.99
N ASP A 512 1.03 23.44 1.74
CA ASP A 512 1.63 24.75 2.03
C ASP A 512 3.13 24.60 2.39
N PRO A 513 3.98 24.23 1.39
CA PRO A 513 5.35 23.77 1.66
C PRO A 513 6.31 24.88 2.12
N HIS A 514 5.97 26.14 1.86
CA HIS A 514 6.83 27.29 2.17
C HIS A 514 6.42 28.02 3.45
N ASN A 515 5.49 27.47 4.23
CA ASN A 515 5.06 28.07 5.49
C ASN A 515 6.09 27.82 6.60
N ASP A 516 6.70 28.85 7.11
CA ASP A 516 7.69 28.77 8.19
C ASP A 516 7.06 28.86 9.60
N ASN A 517 5.80 29.26 9.70
CA ASN A 517 5.11 29.50 10.95
C ASN A 517 4.35 28.29 11.49
N GLU A 518 3.84 27.46 10.58
CA GLU A 518 3.09 26.22 10.87
C GLU A 518 3.35 25.17 9.81
N LEU A 519 3.01 23.92 10.10
CA LEU A 519 3.26 22.81 9.15
C LEU A 519 2.50 22.96 7.84
N ALA A 520 1.34 23.60 7.85
CA ALA A 520 0.55 24.11 6.75
C ALA A 520 -0.57 24.99 7.31
N SER A 521 -0.99 26.03 6.57
CA SER A 521 -2.06 26.92 7.00
C SER A 521 -3.40 26.20 7.08
N ARG A 522 -4.24 26.59 8.01
CA ARG A 522 -5.58 26.02 8.18
C ARG A 522 -6.41 26.13 6.90
N GLU A 523 -6.33 27.25 6.20
CA GLU A 523 -7.04 27.51 4.96
C GLU A 523 -6.62 26.53 3.84
N ALA A 524 -5.32 26.34 3.64
CA ALA A 524 -4.80 25.37 2.68
C ALA A 524 -5.21 23.95 3.01
N LEU A 525 -5.19 23.56 4.29
CA LEU A 525 -5.61 22.23 4.73
C LEU A 525 -7.11 22.01 4.53
N GLU A 526 -7.96 22.97 4.82
CA GLU A 526 -9.42 22.87 4.61
C GLU A 526 -9.77 22.74 3.13
N TYR A 527 -8.98 23.34 2.24
CA TYR A 527 -9.19 23.24 0.81
C TYR A 527 -8.64 21.93 0.24
N TRP A 528 -7.37 21.60 0.51
CA TRP A 528 -6.72 20.47 -0.15
C TRP A 528 -7.02 19.12 0.48
N MET A 529 -7.18 19.04 1.81
CA MET A 529 -7.40 17.76 2.49
C MET A 529 -8.87 17.32 2.49
N PRO A 530 -9.15 16.03 2.50
CA PRO A 530 -8.20 14.93 2.32
C PRO A 530 -7.72 14.78 0.87
N VAL A 531 -6.62 14.04 0.67
CA VAL A 531 -6.14 13.61 -0.65
C VAL A 531 -7.27 12.88 -1.39
N ASP A 532 -7.54 13.24 -2.64
CA ASP A 532 -8.67 12.66 -3.39
C ASP A 532 -8.37 11.27 -3.93
N TRP A 533 -7.14 11.04 -4.41
CA TRP A 533 -6.74 9.74 -4.95
C TRP A 533 -5.27 9.47 -4.65
N TYR A 534 -5.00 8.43 -3.90
CA TYR A 534 -3.66 7.98 -3.56
C TYR A 534 -3.34 6.65 -4.22
N ASN A 535 -2.23 6.56 -4.95
CA ASN A 535 -1.74 5.31 -5.54
C ASN A 535 -0.34 4.96 -5.04
N GLY A 536 -0.11 3.69 -4.72
CA GLY A 536 1.19 3.20 -4.26
C GLY A 536 1.27 1.68 -4.17
N GLY A 537 2.43 1.19 -3.75
CA GLY A 537 2.72 -0.24 -3.64
C GLY A 537 1.90 -0.96 -2.58
N MET A 538 1.63 -2.26 -2.79
CA MET A 538 0.92 -3.10 -1.81
C MET A 538 1.78 -3.39 -0.58
N GLU A 539 3.10 -3.37 -0.70
CA GLU A 539 4.06 -3.57 0.39
C GLU A 539 3.93 -2.54 1.51
N HIS A 540 3.47 -1.33 1.18
CA HIS A 540 3.27 -0.25 2.14
C HIS A 540 1.95 -0.31 2.91
N THR A 541 1.09 -1.29 2.65
CA THR A 541 -0.25 -1.40 3.27
C THR A 541 -0.19 -1.44 4.79
N THR A 542 0.75 -2.17 5.38
CA THR A 542 0.94 -2.32 6.83
C THR A 542 2.11 -1.51 7.38
N LEU A 543 2.81 -0.77 6.53
CA LEU A 543 3.93 0.13 6.84
C LEU A 543 3.46 1.59 6.75
N HIS A 544 3.94 2.30 5.73
CA HIS A 544 3.67 3.72 5.51
C HIS A 544 2.18 4.08 5.59
N LEU A 545 1.29 3.32 4.93
CA LEU A 545 -0.14 3.63 4.90
C LEU A 545 -0.78 3.56 6.30
N LEU A 546 -0.36 2.59 7.12
CA LEU A 546 -0.85 2.46 8.49
C LEU A 546 -0.31 3.59 9.38
N TYR A 547 0.98 3.89 9.28
CA TYR A 547 1.63 4.94 10.06
C TYR A 547 1.11 6.33 9.71
N SER A 548 0.92 6.64 8.42
CA SER A 548 0.39 7.92 7.97
C SER A 548 -1.07 8.13 8.42
N ARG A 549 -1.89 7.09 8.42
CA ARG A 549 -3.24 7.14 8.97
C ARG A 549 -3.25 7.39 10.48
N PHE A 550 -2.35 6.73 11.21
CA PHE A 550 -2.18 6.95 12.65
C PHE A 550 -1.77 8.39 12.96
N TRP A 551 -0.74 8.90 12.31
CA TRP A 551 -0.26 10.28 12.49
C TRP A 551 -1.33 11.31 12.15
N TYR A 552 -2.04 11.09 11.05
CA TYR A 552 -3.12 11.96 10.62
C TYR A 552 -4.29 12.00 11.61
N LYS A 553 -4.72 10.84 12.14
CA LYS A 553 -5.75 10.77 13.19
C LYS A 553 -5.33 11.51 14.45
N PHE A 554 -4.07 11.38 14.83
CA PHE A 554 -3.51 12.14 15.94
C PHE A 554 -3.57 13.66 15.69
N LEU A 555 -3.15 14.10 14.51
CA LEU A 555 -3.23 15.51 14.10
C LEU A 555 -4.68 16.02 14.05
N TYR A 556 -5.63 15.16 13.67
CA TYR A 556 -7.05 15.47 13.76
C TYR A 556 -7.51 15.68 15.19
N ASP A 557 -7.12 14.81 16.12
CA ASP A 557 -7.50 14.89 17.53
C ASP A 557 -6.98 16.16 18.23
N ILE A 558 -5.82 16.66 17.79
CA ILE A 558 -5.28 17.94 18.30
C ILE A 558 -5.71 19.16 17.46
N GLY A 559 -6.62 18.97 16.49
CA GLY A 559 -7.25 20.05 15.73
C GLY A 559 -6.42 20.67 14.61
N VAL A 560 -5.36 19.99 14.16
CA VAL A 560 -4.45 20.50 13.11
C VAL A 560 -5.02 20.25 11.71
N VAL A 561 -5.56 19.07 11.46
CA VAL A 561 -6.12 18.68 10.14
C VAL A 561 -7.65 18.60 10.18
N PRO A 562 -8.34 18.82 9.05
CA PRO A 562 -9.80 18.98 9.03
C PRO A 562 -10.60 17.67 9.01
N THR A 563 -10.00 16.53 8.66
CA THR A 563 -10.70 15.27 8.44
C THR A 563 -10.11 14.12 9.24
N LYS A 564 -10.88 13.05 9.46
CA LYS A 564 -10.44 11.87 10.24
C LYS A 564 -9.44 10.99 9.49
N GLU A 565 -9.50 11.00 8.16
CA GLU A 565 -8.68 10.17 7.28
C GLU A 565 -7.94 11.03 6.26
N PRO A 566 -6.69 10.67 5.93
CA PRO A 566 -5.87 11.46 5.02
C PRO A 566 -6.23 11.27 3.55
N TYR A 567 -6.78 10.11 3.17
CA TYR A 567 -7.00 9.72 1.79
C TYR A 567 -8.44 9.25 1.58
N LYS A 568 -9.12 9.75 0.53
CA LYS A 568 -10.47 9.30 0.15
C LYS A 568 -10.43 7.96 -0.60
N LYS A 569 -9.55 7.87 -1.61
CA LYS A 569 -9.42 6.71 -2.48
C LYS A 569 -7.98 6.19 -2.46
N ARG A 570 -7.82 4.86 -2.32
CA ARG A 570 -6.53 4.18 -2.38
C ARG A 570 -6.56 3.07 -3.41
N THR A 571 -5.68 3.17 -4.39
CA THR A 571 -5.43 2.13 -5.40
C THR A 571 -3.99 1.66 -5.32
N SER A 572 -3.70 0.50 -5.90
CA SER A 572 -2.35 -0.03 -5.99
C SER A 572 -2.04 -0.49 -7.40
N HIS A 573 -0.78 -0.37 -7.78
CA HIS A 573 -0.27 -0.86 -9.05
C HIS A 573 0.40 -2.23 -8.88
N GLY A 574 0.43 -3.00 -9.96
CA GLY A 574 1.19 -4.23 -10.04
C GLY A 574 2.68 -3.96 -10.25
N MET A 575 3.51 -4.88 -9.80
CA MET A 575 4.96 -4.79 -9.93
C MET A 575 5.37 -5.04 -11.39
N ILE A 576 6.30 -4.23 -11.93
CA ILE A 576 6.97 -4.55 -13.19
C ILE A 576 8.14 -5.49 -12.90
N LEU A 577 8.11 -6.65 -13.53
CA LEU A 577 9.13 -7.68 -13.44
C LEU A 577 10.17 -7.50 -14.54
N GLY A 578 11.35 -8.08 -14.37
CA GLY A 578 12.33 -8.18 -15.44
C GLY A 578 11.79 -9.01 -16.62
N GLU A 579 12.45 -8.93 -17.77
CA GLU A 579 12.03 -9.70 -18.97
C GLU A 579 11.97 -11.23 -18.73
N ASN A 580 12.71 -11.72 -17.72
CA ASN A 580 12.69 -13.10 -17.25
C ASN A 580 11.50 -13.46 -16.32
N GLY A 581 10.60 -12.49 -16.03
CA GLY A 581 9.45 -12.69 -15.14
C GLY A 581 9.80 -12.67 -13.65
N GLU A 582 11.02 -12.32 -13.26
CA GLU A 582 11.43 -12.19 -11.87
C GLU A 582 11.44 -10.74 -11.40
N LYS A 583 11.33 -10.53 -10.08
CA LYS A 583 11.47 -9.18 -9.47
C LYS A 583 12.81 -8.57 -9.90
N MET A 584 12.76 -7.33 -10.39
CA MET A 584 13.97 -6.58 -10.72
C MET A 584 14.83 -6.36 -9.50
N SER A 585 16.12 -6.67 -9.62
CA SER A 585 17.12 -6.49 -8.57
C SER A 585 18.48 -6.24 -9.19
N LYS A 586 19.24 -5.31 -8.60
CA LYS A 586 20.62 -5.02 -9.01
C LYS A 586 21.53 -6.24 -8.87
N SER A 587 21.31 -7.03 -7.83
CA SER A 587 22.10 -8.26 -7.60
C SER A 587 21.84 -9.34 -8.65
N ARG A 588 20.68 -9.28 -9.33
CA ARG A 588 20.31 -10.21 -10.41
C ARG A 588 20.67 -9.69 -11.80
N GLY A 589 21.05 -8.41 -11.93
CA GLY A 589 21.41 -7.79 -13.21
C GLY A 589 20.25 -7.69 -14.22
N ASN A 590 19.00 -7.75 -13.75
CA ASN A 590 17.79 -7.72 -14.59
C ASN A 590 17.01 -6.38 -14.49
N VAL A 591 17.64 -5.32 -13.99
CA VAL A 591 17.05 -3.98 -13.91
C VAL A 591 17.07 -3.33 -15.28
N VAL A 592 15.93 -2.77 -15.72
CA VAL A 592 15.83 -1.96 -16.94
C VAL A 592 15.81 -0.49 -16.52
N ASN A 593 16.75 0.29 -17.09
CA ASN A 593 16.86 1.73 -16.84
C ASN A 593 15.88 2.51 -17.75
N PRO A 594 15.03 3.37 -17.21
CA PRO A 594 14.14 4.19 -18.04
C PRO A 594 14.89 5.14 -18.98
N ASP A 595 16.10 5.61 -18.61
CA ASP A 595 16.89 6.50 -19.45
C ASP A 595 17.21 5.86 -20.81
N ASP A 596 17.63 4.58 -20.82
CA ASP A 596 17.94 3.85 -22.04
C ASP A 596 16.72 3.73 -22.97
N ILE A 597 15.52 3.54 -22.38
CA ILE A 597 14.28 3.44 -23.13
C ILE A 597 13.85 4.79 -23.69
N VAL A 598 13.99 5.85 -22.90
CA VAL A 598 13.66 7.21 -23.34
C VAL A 598 14.61 7.70 -24.42
N GLU A 599 15.90 7.40 -24.33
CA GLU A 599 16.88 7.71 -25.38
C GLU A 599 16.56 6.98 -26.69
N GLU A 600 16.20 5.70 -26.65
CA GLU A 600 15.89 4.91 -27.83
C GLU A 600 14.55 5.28 -28.48
N MET A 601 13.51 5.52 -27.67
CA MET A 601 12.11 5.53 -28.15
C MET A 601 11.33 6.80 -27.79
N GLY A 602 11.81 7.61 -26.86
CA GLY A 602 11.13 8.78 -26.33
C GLY A 602 10.28 8.53 -25.09
N ALA A 603 10.06 9.59 -24.32
CA ALA A 603 9.28 9.56 -23.08
C ALA A 603 7.81 9.18 -23.33
N ASP A 604 7.20 9.70 -24.40
CA ASP A 604 5.81 9.38 -24.76
C ASP A 604 5.63 7.89 -25.09
N ALA A 605 6.58 7.26 -25.76
CA ALA A 605 6.52 5.82 -26.05
C ALA A 605 6.70 4.99 -24.80
N PHE A 606 7.57 5.40 -23.88
CA PHE A 606 7.76 4.80 -22.58
C PHE A 606 6.46 4.87 -21.75
N ARG A 607 5.88 6.06 -21.58
CA ARG A 607 4.63 6.29 -20.84
C ARG A 607 3.48 5.45 -21.41
N LEU A 608 3.35 5.45 -22.74
CA LEU A 608 2.33 4.66 -23.43
C LEU A 608 2.48 3.16 -23.14
N TYR A 609 3.71 2.65 -23.18
CA TYR A 609 3.97 1.24 -22.92
C TYR A 609 3.70 0.86 -21.46
N GLU A 610 4.11 1.68 -20.49
CA GLU A 610 3.82 1.49 -19.07
C GLU A 610 2.32 1.26 -18.80
N MET A 611 1.48 1.95 -19.57
CA MET A 611 0.03 1.88 -19.42
C MET A 611 -0.63 0.81 -20.28
N PHE A 612 0.02 0.40 -21.37
CA PHE A 612 -0.53 -0.57 -22.33
C PHE A 612 -0.16 -2.03 -22.04
N MET A 613 0.94 -2.27 -21.33
CA MET A 613 1.53 -3.62 -21.17
C MET A 613 0.61 -4.66 -20.48
N GLY A 614 -0.50 -4.25 -19.86
CA GLY A 614 -1.48 -5.13 -19.24
C GLY A 614 -2.33 -4.44 -18.19
N ALA A 615 -3.07 -5.23 -17.39
CA ALA A 615 -3.90 -4.69 -16.31
C ALA A 615 -3.01 -3.97 -15.26
N PHE A 616 -3.44 -2.79 -14.83
CA PHE A 616 -2.63 -1.90 -14.03
C PHE A 616 -2.25 -2.47 -12.66
N ASP A 617 -3.14 -3.25 -12.05
CA ASP A 617 -3.00 -3.86 -10.73
C ASP A 617 -2.28 -5.21 -10.69
N GLN A 618 -1.89 -5.74 -11.88
CA GLN A 618 -1.25 -7.05 -11.99
C GLN A 618 0.26 -6.93 -12.17
N PRO A 619 1.05 -7.87 -11.65
CA PRO A 619 2.48 -7.96 -11.92
C PRO A 619 2.68 -8.38 -13.39
N ILE A 620 3.55 -7.66 -14.11
CA ILE A 620 3.76 -7.88 -15.55
C ILE A 620 5.25 -7.83 -15.86
N PRO A 621 5.79 -8.79 -16.67
CA PRO A 621 7.16 -8.73 -17.13
C PRO A 621 7.35 -7.61 -18.17
N TRP A 622 8.46 -6.90 -18.08
CA TRP A 622 8.90 -5.91 -19.07
C TRP A 622 9.14 -6.57 -20.43
N SER A 623 8.82 -5.86 -21.50
CA SER A 623 9.16 -6.26 -22.87
C SER A 623 9.60 -5.08 -23.70
N THR A 624 10.88 -5.00 -24.00
CA THR A 624 11.44 -3.96 -24.88
C THR A 624 10.82 -4.00 -26.27
N GLN A 625 10.46 -5.20 -26.78
CA GLN A 625 9.74 -5.35 -28.06
C GLN A 625 8.33 -4.74 -28.01
N GLY A 626 7.64 -4.85 -26.86
CA GLY A 626 6.34 -4.22 -26.63
C GLY A 626 6.44 -2.70 -26.67
N ALA A 627 7.46 -2.12 -26.01
CA ALA A 627 7.73 -0.69 -26.03
C ALA A 627 7.98 -0.16 -27.46
N ARG A 628 8.75 -0.90 -28.29
CA ARG A 628 8.92 -0.57 -29.71
C ARG A 628 7.61 -0.61 -30.49
N GLY A 629 6.67 -1.48 -30.08
CA GLY A 629 5.30 -1.52 -30.64
C GLY A 629 4.54 -0.22 -30.39
N CYS A 630 4.64 0.32 -29.17
CA CYS A 630 4.05 1.59 -28.80
C CYS A 630 4.67 2.76 -29.56
N ARG A 631 5.99 2.78 -29.77
CA ARG A 631 6.65 3.78 -30.62
C ARG A 631 6.10 3.76 -32.05
N ARG A 632 5.95 2.59 -32.66
CA ARG A 632 5.36 2.48 -34.02
C ARG A 632 3.93 3.02 -34.08
N PHE A 633 3.15 2.84 -33.02
CA PHE A 633 1.80 3.41 -32.93
C PHE A 633 1.84 4.94 -32.92
N LEU A 634 2.72 5.56 -32.13
CA LEU A 634 2.91 7.01 -32.13
C LEU A 634 3.38 7.53 -33.50
N ASP A 635 4.33 6.84 -34.16
CA ASP A 635 4.78 7.19 -35.51
C ASP A 635 3.63 7.15 -36.55
N ARG A 636 2.66 6.25 -36.37
CA ARG A 636 1.45 6.22 -37.22
C ARG A 636 0.59 7.46 -36.99
N ILE A 637 0.34 7.81 -35.75
CA ILE A 637 -0.44 9.01 -35.41
C ILE A 637 0.26 10.27 -35.94
N TRP A 638 1.59 10.37 -35.80
CA TRP A 638 2.35 11.45 -36.39
C TRP A 638 2.12 11.64 -37.90
N ARG A 639 2.04 10.56 -38.65
CA ARG A 639 1.79 10.59 -40.09
C ARG A 639 0.36 10.95 -40.47
N MET A 640 -0.60 10.87 -39.54
CA MET A 640 -1.99 11.22 -39.83
C MET A 640 -2.19 12.67 -40.22
N GLN A 641 -1.25 13.56 -39.89
CA GLN A 641 -1.28 14.95 -40.37
C GLN A 641 -1.29 15.05 -41.92
N ASP A 642 -0.73 14.05 -42.64
CA ASP A 642 -0.78 13.96 -44.10
C ASP A 642 -2.14 13.45 -44.65
N MET A 643 -3.04 13.00 -43.76
CA MET A 643 -4.35 12.42 -44.11
C MET A 643 -5.52 13.41 -43.90
N LEU A 644 -5.22 14.63 -43.45
CA LEU A 644 -6.26 15.65 -43.18
C LEU A 644 -7.09 15.95 -44.44
N ASN A 645 -8.39 16.04 -44.29
CA ASN A 645 -9.36 16.50 -45.26
C ASN A 645 -10.04 17.80 -44.82
N ASP A 646 -10.78 18.43 -45.73
CA ASP A 646 -11.46 19.70 -45.51
C ASP A 646 -12.86 19.55 -44.87
N PHE A 647 -13.23 18.36 -44.38
CA PHE A 647 -14.53 18.19 -43.76
C PHE A 647 -14.60 18.91 -42.42
N ASP A 648 -15.65 19.70 -42.22
CA ASP A 648 -15.89 20.41 -40.97
C ASP A 648 -16.68 19.55 -39.99
N GLY A 649 -16.13 19.30 -38.83
CA GLY A 649 -16.72 18.45 -37.79
C GLY A 649 -16.38 16.96 -37.90
N ILE A 650 -17.17 16.14 -37.20
CA ILE A 650 -17.05 14.67 -37.21
C ILE A 650 -17.88 14.12 -38.39
N ARG A 651 -17.25 13.33 -39.26
CA ARG A 651 -17.94 12.71 -40.38
C ARG A 651 -19.06 11.77 -39.91
N PRO A 652 -20.22 11.72 -40.62
CA PRO A 652 -21.39 10.94 -40.21
C PRO A 652 -21.06 9.46 -39.92
N GLU A 653 -20.25 8.82 -40.78
CA GLU A 653 -19.81 7.44 -40.67
C GLU A 653 -18.85 7.21 -39.49
N MET A 654 -18.20 8.23 -38.98
CA MET A 654 -17.26 8.15 -37.87
C MET A 654 -17.89 8.51 -36.51
N LYS A 655 -19.11 9.08 -36.49
CA LYS A 655 -19.75 9.57 -35.25
C LYS A 655 -19.83 8.51 -34.16
N ALA A 656 -20.34 7.33 -34.46
CA ALA A 656 -20.48 6.27 -33.49
C ALA A 656 -19.12 5.81 -32.92
N LEU A 657 -18.12 5.71 -33.77
CA LEU A 657 -16.77 5.33 -33.36
C LEU A 657 -16.11 6.41 -32.47
N VAL A 658 -16.17 7.69 -32.90
CA VAL A 658 -15.55 8.79 -32.17
C VAL A 658 -16.20 8.96 -30.80
N HIS A 659 -17.53 9.06 -30.73
CA HIS A 659 -18.23 9.20 -29.44
C HIS A 659 -18.08 7.95 -28.56
N GLY A 660 -18.06 6.75 -29.15
CA GLY A 660 -17.78 5.51 -28.44
C GLY A 660 -16.37 5.47 -27.84
N THR A 661 -15.38 6.00 -28.57
CA THR A 661 -14.00 6.10 -28.10
C THR A 661 -13.88 7.12 -26.98
N ILE A 662 -14.51 8.30 -27.10
CA ILE A 662 -14.53 9.32 -26.03
C ILE A 662 -15.07 8.70 -24.73
N LYS A 663 -16.26 8.06 -24.81
CA LYS A 663 -16.89 7.40 -23.66
C LYS A 663 -15.97 6.34 -23.05
N LYS A 664 -15.50 5.41 -23.87
CA LYS A 664 -14.65 4.31 -23.44
C LYS A 664 -13.36 4.77 -22.76
N VAL A 665 -12.65 5.72 -23.36
CA VAL A 665 -11.41 6.27 -22.80
C VAL A 665 -11.67 7.01 -21.50
N SER A 666 -12.75 7.80 -21.43
CA SER A 666 -13.11 8.56 -20.22
C SER A 666 -13.42 7.64 -19.04
N GLU A 667 -14.23 6.59 -19.27
CA GLU A 667 -14.58 5.60 -18.24
C GLU A 667 -13.38 4.73 -17.82
N ASP A 668 -12.56 4.30 -18.78
CA ASP A 668 -11.40 3.46 -18.53
C ASP A 668 -10.29 4.18 -17.75
N TYR A 669 -10.07 5.47 -17.99
CA TYR A 669 -9.12 6.25 -17.20
C TYR A 669 -9.55 6.34 -15.74
N GLU A 670 -10.83 6.61 -15.45
CA GLU A 670 -11.37 6.62 -14.08
C GLU A 670 -11.26 5.25 -13.38
N ALA A 671 -11.34 4.17 -14.15
CA ALA A 671 -11.24 2.81 -13.65
C ALA A 671 -9.80 2.26 -13.67
N MET A 672 -8.79 3.07 -14.03
CA MET A 672 -7.38 2.66 -14.23
C MET A 672 -7.21 1.49 -15.22
N LYS A 673 -8.12 1.39 -16.20
CA LYS A 673 -8.06 0.41 -17.30
C LYS A 673 -7.35 1.02 -18.52
N TYR A 674 -6.14 1.52 -18.30
CA TYR A 674 -5.39 2.25 -19.31
C TYR A 674 -5.12 1.43 -20.57
N ASN A 675 -4.83 0.13 -20.44
CA ASN A 675 -4.60 -0.77 -21.56
C ASN A 675 -5.81 -0.87 -22.50
N THR A 676 -7.04 -0.88 -21.96
CA THR A 676 -8.25 -0.93 -22.80
C THR A 676 -8.60 0.43 -23.38
N ALA A 677 -8.32 1.52 -22.67
CA ALA A 677 -8.41 2.88 -23.22
C ALA A 677 -7.49 3.08 -24.44
N ILE A 678 -6.24 2.67 -24.30
CA ILE A 678 -5.24 2.74 -25.40
C ILE A 678 -5.68 1.85 -26.56
N ALA A 679 -6.18 0.64 -26.28
CA ALA A 679 -6.70 -0.25 -27.32
C ALA A 679 -7.89 0.37 -28.09
N ALA A 680 -8.78 1.09 -27.41
CA ALA A 680 -9.88 1.82 -28.05
C ALA A 680 -9.36 2.92 -28.99
N MET A 681 -8.34 3.69 -28.56
CA MET A 681 -7.68 4.66 -29.44
C MET A 681 -6.95 4.01 -30.62
N MET A 682 -6.31 2.84 -30.43
CA MET A 682 -5.71 2.08 -31.52
C MET A 682 -6.75 1.63 -32.54
N THR A 683 -7.94 1.21 -32.07
CA THR A 683 -9.08 0.86 -32.96
C THR A 683 -9.52 2.08 -33.77
N MET A 684 -9.68 3.24 -33.12
CA MET A 684 -10.04 4.48 -33.80
C MET A 684 -9.01 4.84 -34.89
N VAL A 685 -7.71 4.78 -34.57
CA VAL A 685 -6.63 5.02 -35.53
C VAL A 685 -6.71 4.06 -36.73
N ASN A 686 -6.94 2.76 -36.49
CA ASN A 686 -7.08 1.79 -37.55
C ASN A 686 -8.24 2.11 -38.50
N GLU A 687 -9.41 2.49 -37.97
CA GLU A 687 -10.57 2.84 -38.78
C GLU A 687 -10.36 4.15 -39.56
N LEU A 688 -9.69 5.15 -38.99
CA LEU A 688 -9.30 6.37 -39.70
C LEU A 688 -8.36 6.06 -40.86
N TYR A 689 -7.38 5.14 -40.68
CA TYR A 689 -6.53 4.67 -41.77
C TYR A 689 -7.29 3.88 -42.86
N ASN A 690 -8.25 3.03 -42.44
CA ASN A 690 -9.08 2.27 -43.38
C ASN A 690 -9.95 3.21 -44.25
N ASN A 691 -10.40 4.33 -43.71
CA ASN A 691 -11.14 5.35 -44.43
C ASN A 691 -10.24 6.25 -45.30
N GLY A 692 -8.91 6.15 -45.17
CA GLY A 692 -7.94 6.88 -45.97
C GLY A 692 -7.86 8.39 -45.75
N SER A 693 -8.64 8.95 -44.83
CA SER A 693 -8.62 10.37 -44.45
C SER A 693 -9.11 10.61 -43.04
N VAL A 694 -8.87 11.78 -42.48
CA VAL A 694 -9.32 12.22 -41.14
C VAL A 694 -9.72 13.69 -41.21
N SER A 695 -10.83 14.06 -40.56
CA SER A 695 -11.18 15.46 -40.39
C SER A 695 -10.34 16.12 -39.30
N LYS A 696 -10.24 17.45 -39.34
CA LYS A 696 -9.52 18.23 -38.32
C LYS A 696 -10.09 17.99 -36.91
N GLU A 697 -11.42 17.92 -36.79
CA GLU A 697 -12.12 17.66 -35.53
C GLU A 697 -11.85 16.24 -34.99
N GLU A 698 -11.97 15.22 -35.84
CA GLU A 698 -11.70 13.81 -35.47
C GLU A 698 -10.26 13.64 -34.97
N PHE A 699 -9.30 14.30 -35.63
CA PHE A 699 -7.91 14.23 -35.23
C PHE A 699 -7.66 14.98 -33.93
N HIS A 700 -8.27 16.15 -33.74
CA HIS A 700 -8.17 16.93 -32.50
C HIS A 700 -8.72 16.14 -31.31
N ILE A 701 -9.86 15.46 -31.45
CA ILE A 701 -10.42 14.60 -30.42
C ILE A 701 -9.43 13.47 -30.08
N LEU A 702 -8.88 12.77 -31.07
CA LEU A 702 -7.89 11.73 -30.85
C LEU A 702 -6.68 12.25 -30.08
N LEU A 703 -6.12 13.41 -30.48
CA LEU A 703 -4.99 14.04 -29.83
C LEU A 703 -5.33 14.42 -28.37
N THR A 704 -6.53 14.94 -28.14
CA THR A 704 -6.99 15.31 -26.79
C THR A 704 -7.13 14.07 -25.88
N LEU A 705 -7.69 12.97 -26.36
CA LEU A 705 -7.80 11.72 -25.61
C LEU A 705 -6.43 11.07 -25.30
N LEU A 706 -5.48 11.20 -26.22
CA LEU A 706 -4.14 10.64 -26.08
C LEU A 706 -3.19 11.55 -25.29
N ASN A 707 -3.45 12.86 -25.20
CA ASN A 707 -2.57 13.82 -24.56
C ASN A 707 -2.16 13.43 -23.13
N PRO A 708 -3.03 12.92 -22.26
CA PRO A 708 -2.61 12.50 -20.91
C PRO A 708 -1.54 11.41 -20.91
N VAL A 709 -1.51 10.55 -21.92
CA VAL A 709 -0.55 9.42 -22.02
C VAL A 709 0.71 9.84 -22.75
N ALA A 710 0.58 10.54 -23.91
CA ALA A 710 1.66 10.95 -24.79
C ALA A 710 1.63 12.47 -25.01
N PRO A 711 1.94 13.27 -23.97
CA PRO A 711 1.69 14.71 -23.99
C PRO A 711 2.57 15.49 -24.97
N HIS A 712 3.82 15.10 -25.14
CA HIS A 712 4.75 15.89 -25.96
C HIS A 712 4.38 15.85 -27.44
N MET A 713 4.17 14.65 -27.99
CA MET A 713 3.84 14.47 -29.41
C MET A 713 2.49 15.11 -29.74
N THR A 714 1.50 14.94 -28.87
CA THR A 714 0.15 15.45 -29.10
C THR A 714 0.10 16.97 -29.06
N GLU A 715 0.82 17.62 -28.14
CA GLU A 715 0.96 19.08 -28.11
C GLU A 715 1.67 19.60 -29.36
N GLU A 716 2.72 18.92 -29.82
CA GLU A 716 3.45 19.31 -31.03
C GLU A 716 2.55 19.23 -32.26
N LEU A 717 1.78 18.15 -32.43
CA LEU A 717 0.81 18.01 -33.51
C LEU A 717 -0.29 19.08 -33.43
N ASN A 718 -0.81 19.33 -32.23
CA ASN A 718 -1.80 20.36 -31.97
C ASN A 718 -1.30 21.76 -32.44
N GLN A 719 -0.08 22.11 -32.05
CA GLN A 719 0.54 23.38 -32.46
C GLN A 719 0.79 23.46 -33.99
N ARG A 720 1.36 22.40 -34.58
CA ARG A 720 1.65 22.34 -36.05
C ARG A 720 0.39 22.45 -36.88
N LEU A 721 -0.72 21.93 -36.42
CA LEU A 721 -1.99 21.94 -37.13
C LEU A 721 -2.81 23.21 -36.89
N GLY A 722 -2.29 24.16 -36.09
CA GLY A 722 -2.86 25.47 -35.87
C GLY A 722 -4.17 25.45 -35.09
N TYR A 723 -4.31 24.55 -34.12
CA TYR A 723 -5.39 24.65 -33.14
C TYR A 723 -5.13 25.84 -32.19
N GLU A 724 -6.23 26.50 -31.76
CA GLU A 724 -6.12 27.78 -31.03
C GLU A 724 -5.51 27.65 -29.65
N GLN A 725 -5.76 26.54 -28.94
CA GLN A 725 -5.30 26.35 -27.57
C GLN A 725 -4.41 25.13 -27.44
N PRO A 726 -3.42 25.15 -26.53
CA PRO A 726 -2.69 23.96 -26.15
C PRO A 726 -3.63 22.89 -25.56
N LEU A 727 -3.33 21.61 -25.75
CA LEU A 727 -4.18 20.53 -25.31
C LEU A 727 -4.33 20.49 -23.77
N TYR A 728 -3.31 20.83 -23.02
CA TYR A 728 -3.40 20.86 -21.54
C TYR A 728 -4.40 21.93 -21.01
N CYS A 729 -4.83 22.87 -21.84
CA CYS A 729 -5.89 23.86 -21.57
C CYS A 729 -7.21 23.55 -22.32
N THR A 730 -7.20 22.54 -23.19
CA THR A 730 -8.40 22.16 -23.96
C THR A 730 -9.38 21.40 -23.06
N PRO A 731 -10.69 21.75 -23.08
CA PRO A 731 -11.68 20.99 -22.31
C PRO A 731 -11.75 19.53 -22.74
N TRP A 732 -11.88 18.62 -21.75
CA TRP A 732 -12.05 17.20 -22.02
C TRP A 732 -13.28 16.94 -22.86
N PRO A 733 -13.19 16.16 -23.97
CA PRO A 733 -14.29 16.00 -24.92
C PRO A 733 -15.46 15.24 -24.28
N LYS A 734 -16.69 15.65 -24.62
CA LYS A 734 -17.91 15.01 -24.18
C LYS A 734 -18.47 14.13 -25.29
N TRP A 735 -19.04 12.99 -24.92
CA TRP A 735 -19.71 12.13 -25.88
C TRP A 735 -21.20 12.39 -25.94
N ASP A 736 -21.80 12.09 -27.09
CA ASP A 736 -23.24 12.13 -27.31
C ASP A 736 -23.79 10.68 -27.28
N GLU A 737 -24.64 10.37 -26.30
CA GLU A 737 -25.28 9.05 -26.17
C GLU A 737 -26.11 8.68 -27.39
N SER A 738 -26.73 9.67 -28.08
CA SER A 738 -27.51 9.43 -29.27
C SER A 738 -26.68 8.95 -30.45
N ALA A 739 -25.38 9.33 -30.49
CA ALA A 739 -24.45 8.87 -31.50
C ALA A 739 -24.00 7.42 -31.32
N LEU A 740 -24.19 6.86 -30.12
CA LEU A 740 -23.83 5.47 -29.78
C LEU A 740 -24.89 4.46 -30.21
N VAL A 741 -26.06 4.90 -30.51
CA VAL A 741 -27.13 4.03 -31.01
C VAL A 741 -26.72 3.54 -32.40
N LYS A 742 -26.34 2.26 -32.52
CA LYS A 742 -26.13 1.62 -33.81
C LYS A 742 -27.49 1.53 -34.51
N ASN A 743 -27.74 2.39 -35.49
CA ASN A 743 -28.89 2.30 -36.37
C ASN A 743 -28.73 1.15 -37.37
N THR A 744 -27.65 0.39 -37.29
CA THR A 744 -27.36 -0.78 -38.16
C THR A 744 -27.19 -2.03 -37.35
N ILE A 745 -27.56 -3.15 -37.90
CA ILE A 745 -27.34 -4.50 -37.38
C ILE A 745 -26.60 -5.34 -38.41
N GLU A 746 -25.56 -6.05 -37.97
CA GLU A 746 -24.83 -6.99 -38.84
C GLU A 746 -25.64 -8.27 -39.03
N TYR A 747 -25.97 -8.61 -40.25
CA TYR A 747 -26.56 -9.87 -40.62
C TYR A 747 -25.50 -10.84 -41.18
N GLY A 748 -25.43 -12.03 -40.62
CA GLY A 748 -24.65 -13.14 -41.23
C GLY A 748 -25.47 -13.80 -42.37
N VAL A 749 -25.04 -13.62 -43.65
CA VAL A 749 -25.68 -14.22 -44.79
C VAL A 749 -25.13 -15.61 -45.05
N GLN A 750 -26.05 -16.57 -45.02
CA GLN A 750 -25.74 -17.98 -45.29
C GLN A 750 -26.36 -18.43 -46.59
N VAL A 751 -25.70 -19.32 -47.31
CA VAL A 751 -26.22 -20.08 -48.42
C VAL A 751 -26.15 -21.58 -48.05
N ASN A 752 -27.32 -22.21 -47.96
CA ASN A 752 -27.49 -23.60 -47.51
C ASN A 752 -26.76 -23.87 -46.18
N GLY A 753 -26.93 -22.94 -45.18
CA GLY A 753 -26.38 -23.03 -43.85
C GLY A 753 -24.88 -22.69 -43.70
N LYS A 754 -24.17 -22.32 -44.77
CA LYS A 754 -22.77 -21.87 -44.72
C LYS A 754 -22.70 -20.34 -44.89
N ILE A 755 -22.07 -19.64 -43.93
CA ILE A 755 -21.85 -18.19 -44.01
C ILE A 755 -21.03 -17.86 -45.26
N ARG A 756 -21.53 -16.88 -46.05
CA ARG A 756 -20.90 -16.41 -47.28
C ARG A 756 -20.55 -14.94 -47.24
N ALA A 757 -21.34 -14.14 -46.48
CA ALA A 757 -21.10 -12.73 -46.32
C ALA A 757 -21.58 -12.29 -44.93
N ARG A 758 -21.14 -11.10 -44.55
CA ARG A 758 -21.70 -10.30 -43.43
C ARG A 758 -22.08 -8.96 -44.04
N ILE A 759 -23.30 -8.51 -43.75
CA ILE A 759 -23.84 -7.24 -44.27
C ILE A 759 -24.35 -6.40 -43.10
N GLU A 760 -24.01 -5.13 -43.09
CA GLU A 760 -24.61 -4.16 -42.13
C GLU A 760 -25.83 -3.50 -42.80
N LEU A 761 -26.98 -3.61 -42.16
CA LEU A 761 -28.25 -3.04 -42.62
C LEU A 761 -28.90 -2.26 -41.49
N PRO A 762 -29.72 -1.22 -41.78
CA PRO A 762 -30.55 -0.50 -40.79
C PRO A 762 -31.35 -1.46 -39.91
N ILE A 763 -31.40 -1.17 -38.58
CA ILE A 763 -32.05 -2.03 -37.60
C ILE A 763 -33.59 -2.11 -37.84
N ASP A 764 -34.16 -1.07 -38.43
CA ASP A 764 -35.58 -0.92 -38.80
C ASP A 764 -35.89 -1.30 -40.23
N MET A 765 -34.91 -1.86 -41.00
CA MET A 765 -35.07 -2.28 -42.38
C MET A 765 -36.12 -3.39 -42.46
N PRO A 766 -37.16 -3.25 -43.33
CA PRO A 766 -38.17 -4.29 -43.57
C PRO A 766 -37.53 -5.60 -43.97
N LYS A 767 -38.13 -6.72 -43.55
CA LYS A 767 -37.58 -8.06 -43.77
C LYS A 767 -37.37 -8.36 -45.24
N GLU A 768 -38.28 -7.89 -46.09
CA GLU A 768 -38.20 -8.06 -47.53
C GLU A 768 -36.99 -7.34 -48.15
N GLU A 769 -36.63 -6.18 -47.63
CA GLU A 769 -35.46 -5.42 -48.07
C GLU A 769 -34.15 -6.04 -47.55
N VAL A 770 -34.14 -6.58 -46.31
CA VAL A 770 -33.02 -7.36 -45.77
C VAL A 770 -32.75 -8.59 -46.63
N GLU A 771 -33.83 -9.30 -47.09
CA GLU A 771 -33.70 -10.45 -47.98
C GLU A 771 -33.17 -10.03 -49.34
N ALA A 772 -33.62 -8.90 -49.88
CA ALA A 772 -33.17 -8.38 -51.18
C ALA A 772 -31.68 -7.97 -51.11
N ALA A 773 -31.27 -7.24 -50.09
CA ALA A 773 -29.90 -6.82 -49.87
C ALA A 773 -28.95 -8.02 -49.70
N ALA A 774 -29.37 -9.03 -48.94
CA ALA A 774 -28.58 -10.28 -48.80
C ALA A 774 -28.38 -11.03 -50.06
N LYS A 775 -29.39 -11.09 -50.93
CA LYS A 775 -29.28 -11.73 -52.28
C LYS A 775 -28.38 -10.96 -53.24
N ALA A 776 -28.39 -9.64 -53.15
CA ALA A 776 -27.63 -8.74 -54.02
C ALA A 776 -26.19 -8.56 -53.62
N HIS A 777 -25.75 -9.05 -52.43
CA HIS A 777 -24.40 -8.87 -51.94
C HIS A 777 -23.37 -9.57 -52.83
N LYS A 778 -22.33 -8.85 -53.21
CA LYS A 778 -21.30 -9.33 -54.19
C LYS A 778 -20.71 -10.71 -53.85
N ASP A 779 -20.49 -11.00 -52.57
CA ASP A 779 -19.91 -12.26 -52.09
C ASP A 779 -20.94 -13.39 -52.01
N VAL A 780 -22.23 -13.10 -52.16
CA VAL A 780 -23.33 -14.07 -52.11
C VAL A 780 -23.77 -14.46 -53.54
N VAL A 781 -23.81 -13.49 -54.48
CA VAL A 781 -24.23 -13.65 -55.85
C VAL A 781 -23.61 -14.89 -56.53
N PRO A 782 -22.26 -15.14 -56.43
CA PRO A 782 -21.67 -16.30 -57.10
C PRO A 782 -22.21 -17.65 -56.61
N PHE A 783 -22.80 -17.72 -55.43
CA PHE A 783 -23.36 -18.95 -54.88
C PHE A 783 -24.85 -19.14 -55.26
N LEU A 784 -25.45 -18.13 -55.85
CA LEU A 784 -26.84 -18.13 -56.33
C LEU A 784 -26.92 -18.36 -57.87
N GLU A 785 -25.83 -18.06 -58.58
CA GLU A 785 -25.79 -18.21 -60.04
C GLU A 785 -26.12 -19.65 -60.48
N GLY A 786 -27.07 -19.78 -61.40
CA GLY A 786 -27.48 -21.07 -61.94
C GLY A 786 -28.35 -21.91 -61.00
N LYS A 787 -28.75 -21.39 -59.88
CA LYS A 787 -29.57 -22.10 -58.89
C LYS A 787 -30.93 -21.40 -58.67
N THR A 788 -31.92 -22.17 -58.26
CA THR A 788 -33.22 -21.66 -57.90
C THR A 788 -33.30 -21.40 -56.38
N VAL A 789 -33.56 -20.17 -55.98
CA VAL A 789 -33.79 -19.83 -54.56
C VAL A 789 -35.14 -20.40 -54.14
N ARG A 790 -35.15 -21.38 -53.27
CA ARG A 790 -36.36 -22.01 -52.73
C ARG A 790 -36.98 -21.26 -51.58
N LYS A 791 -36.18 -20.73 -50.69
CA LYS A 791 -36.59 -20.03 -49.48
C LYS A 791 -35.49 -19.14 -48.96
N VAL A 792 -35.89 -17.99 -48.39
CA VAL A 792 -35.01 -17.15 -47.53
C VAL A 792 -35.57 -17.14 -46.13
N ILE A 793 -34.72 -17.37 -45.16
CA ILE A 793 -35.10 -17.45 -43.75
C ILE A 793 -34.29 -16.38 -43.02
N VAL A 794 -35.01 -15.38 -42.51
CA VAL A 794 -34.42 -14.34 -41.65
C VAL A 794 -34.85 -14.59 -40.22
N VAL A 795 -33.85 -14.93 -39.34
CA VAL A 795 -34.08 -15.17 -37.90
C VAL A 795 -33.02 -14.43 -37.12
N LYS A 796 -33.46 -13.52 -36.27
CA LYS A 796 -32.57 -12.58 -35.57
C LYS A 796 -31.67 -11.87 -36.60
N ASN A 797 -30.37 -12.01 -36.49
CA ASN A 797 -29.33 -11.42 -37.35
C ASN A 797 -28.69 -12.43 -38.31
N ILE A 798 -29.45 -13.47 -38.74
CA ILE A 798 -28.99 -14.46 -39.73
C ILE A 798 -30.00 -14.47 -40.89
N VAL A 799 -29.50 -14.34 -42.12
CA VAL A 799 -30.23 -14.53 -43.34
C VAL A 799 -29.70 -15.83 -44.02
N ASN A 800 -30.52 -16.88 -44.05
CA ASN A 800 -30.14 -18.13 -44.71
C ASN A 800 -30.92 -18.28 -46.01
N ILE A 801 -30.20 -18.27 -47.14
CA ILE A 801 -30.73 -18.44 -48.47
C ILE A 801 -30.60 -19.93 -48.83
N VAL A 802 -31.72 -20.59 -49.00
CA VAL A 802 -31.81 -21.99 -49.39
C VAL A 802 -31.95 -22.08 -50.93
N VAL A 803 -30.96 -22.67 -51.55
CA VAL A 803 -30.94 -22.85 -53.03
C VAL A 803 -30.88 -24.33 -53.38
N ALA A 804 -31.42 -24.67 -54.57
CA ALA A 804 -31.40 -25.99 -55.15
C ALA A 804 -30.83 -25.93 -56.60
#